data_02dabb3642346ef5eac237d96c928c8c
#
_entry.id   02dabb3642346ef5eac237d96c928c8c
#
_cell.length_a   1.000
_cell.length_b   1.000
_cell.length_c   1.000
_cell.angle_alpha   90.00
_cell.angle_beta   90.00
_cell.angle_gamma   90.00
#
_symmetry.space_group_name_H-M   'P 1'
#
loop_
_entity.id
_entity.type
_entity.pdbx_description
1 polymer ?
#
loop_
_entity_poly.entity_id
_entity_poly.type
_entity_poly.pdbx_seq_one_letter_code
_entity_poly.pdbx_strand_id
1 'polypeptide(L)'
;MRFKLFLPLVLGLFLSEQLTADPANQRLNASRSRKLFEQGVEHYNAGRYYSALDIFRRLKNHPPDQSPQLTASTLMCMKSYARVGRYDEAKDTAREFFEKFSDSSYLPDVHITLGDIYVSEGYHGAALESYLNARSASTGGVRSAQIDEKIFKLSSGFVDMEKLNALMATETNFTSRSILSLALANGLIYEGKRDEAALALFKLDKTILPKSFQKRYDKLRGETYEKREKSKTIGLIISTSGPDENMGLSFLRGVHEATREIQKRKNFSISTEVIDIEGDALSGVQALKHLSLNSNVLAVIGPRENSASLAVAAAGKDGSTPLLFPTSDLKGLSLLGESIYQMNTDLSLQGRYAARYAAKTLSAETVAVLAPSDRLGKELVDGFLNEADELGVEIVSVEWYSGIPVDLSPQLTALRNVAFRLEAGRPKKLEGEIILDTADNTFDISSTDFFAEEAAGDLEKEEVDSSEIVLSSIDAVYLPIHTGDINYVTSQFSSYGLETQLLGNVNWYDPDELNQDMIGSNLQGMIIFTDYLHPQEQQSADRAWEITSDIENRDEVRMALAGYDLTVFLGDYLESADSRAALMMNLEGAVPSMGLSKYFAFSSSTPRLNASIHLLRYAKNRLTLVGEFVADSLYTYISEIP
;
A
#
# COMPACT_ATOMS: atom_id res chain seq x y z
N MET A 1 33.51 -69.07 -25.31
CA MET A 1 32.48 -69.21 -26.33
C MET A 1 32.16 -67.81 -26.82
N ARG A 2 32.81 -67.31 -27.87
CA ARG A 2 32.60 -67.42 -29.32
C ARG A 2 31.16 -67.16 -29.72
N PHE A 3 30.92 -65.93 -30.31
CA PHE A 3 30.34 -65.71 -31.64
C PHE A 3 30.32 -64.19 -31.83
N LYS A 4 31.19 -63.58 -32.65
CA LYS A 4 31.22 -63.27 -34.09
C LYS A 4 30.05 -62.36 -34.53
N LEU A 5 30.40 -61.09 -34.76
CA LEU A 5 30.42 -60.38 -36.06
C LEU A 5 29.30 -60.67 -37.05
N PHE A 6 28.56 -59.62 -37.41
CA PHE A 6 28.30 -59.31 -38.82
C PHE A 6 28.02 -57.80 -39.01
N LEU A 7 28.89 -57.22 -39.83
CA LEU A 7 28.72 -55.90 -40.47
C LEU A 7 28.11 -56.15 -41.84
N PRO A 8 27.21 -55.32 -42.33
CA PRO A 8 27.22 -55.01 -43.75
C PRO A 8 27.49 -53.55 -44.02
N LEU A 9 28.52 -53.37 -44.78
CA LEU A 9 28.86 -52.25 -45.60
C LEU A 9 27.71 -51.99 -46.58
N VAL A 10 27.09 -50.78 -46.57
CA VAL A 10 26.30 -50.29 -47.70
C VAL A 10 26.95 -48.96 -48.12
N LEU A 11 27.64 -49.07 -49.22
CA LEU A 11 28.07 -47.99 -50.07
C LEU A 11 26.84 -47.39 -50.74
N GLY A 12 26.70 -46.05 -50.71
CA GLY A 12 25.68 -45.48 -51.57
C GLY A 12 25.47 -44.01 -51.35
N LEU A 13 26.00 -43.21 -52.26
CA LEU A 13 25.55 -41.90 -52.68
C LEU A 13 25.82 -40.73 -51.77
N PHE A 14 26.93 -40.05 -52.05
CA PHE A 14 27.08 -38.62 -51.87
C PHE A 14 26.01 -37.89 -52.68
N LEU A 15 24.92 -37.56 -52.05
CA LEU A 15 24.12 -36.41 -52.44
C LEU A 15 24.75 -35.20 -51.76
N SER A 16 25.38 -34.34 -52.54
CA SER A 16 25.77 -33.01 -52.16
C SER A 16 24.49 -32.24 -51.84
N GLU A 17 24.06 -32.27 -50.56
CA GLU A 17 23.22 -31.22 -50.03
C GLU A 17 24.01 -29.94 -50.10
N GLN A 18 23.67 -29.10 -51.06
CA GLN A 18 24.02 -27.72 -51.02
C GLN A 18 23.58 -27.20 -49.63
N LEU A 19 24.56 -26.90 -48.78
CA LEU A 19 24.36 -26.04 -47.63
C LEU A 19 23.66 -24.80 -48.17
N THR A 20 22.33 -24.73 -48.01
CA THR A 20 21.60 -23.50 -48.16
C THR A 20 22.20 -22.56 -47.14
N ALA A 21 22.96 -21.60 -47.64
CA ALA A 21 23.56 -20.54 -46.84
C ALA A 21 22.42 -19.98 -45.93
N ASP A 22 22.72 -19.94 -44.63
CA ASP A 22 21.88 -19.32 -43.62
C ASP A 22 21.27 -18.03 -44.20
N PRO A 23 19.94 -17.87 -44.22
CA PRO A 23 19.30 -16.67 -44.78
C PRO A 23 19.80 -15.38 -44.10
N ALA A 24 20.48 -15.49 -42.95
CA ALA A 24 21.10 -14.36 -42.27
C ALA A 24 22.34 -13.76 -43.03
N ASN A 25 22.94 -14.50 -43.94
CA ASN A 25 24.22 -14.09 -44.59
C ASN A 25 24.04 -13.69 -46.05
N GLN A 26 22.81 -13.47 -46.55
CA GLN A 26 22.60 -12.92 -47.89
C GLN A 26 22.90 -11.42 -47.88
N ARG A 27 23.83 -10.98 -48.76
CA ARG A 27 24.18 -9.56 -48.94
C ARG A 27 22.90 -8.74 -49.15
N LEU A 28 22.62 -7.78 -48.27
CA LEU A 28 21.54 -6.82 -48.41
C LEU A 28 21.87 -5.88 -49.58
N ASN A 29 20.93 -5.70 -50.48
CA ASN A 29 20.97 -4.59 -51.45
C ASN A 29 20.02 -3.47 -50.96
N ALA A 30 20.16 -2.25 -51.48
CA ALA A 30 19.40 -1.09 -51.02
C ALA A 30 17.87 -1.30 -51.10
N SER A 31 17.37 -2.01 -52.10
CA SER A 31 15.92 -2.30 -52.27
C SER A 31 15.42 -3.26 -51.21
N ARG A 32 16.17 -4.31 -50.88
CA ARG A 32 15.83 -5.28 -49.85
C ARG A 32 15.94 -4.68 -48.45
N SER A 33 16.95 -3.86 -48.21
CA SER A 33 17.12 -3.10 -46.98
C SER A 33 15.92 -2.18 -46.73
N ARG A 34 15.45 -1.45 -47.75
CA ARG A 34 14.27 -0.61 -47.64
C ARG A 34 13.01 -1.41 -47.29
N LYS A 35 12.78 -2.53 -47.96
CA LYS A 35 11.62 -3.39 -47.69
C LYS A 35 11.64 -3.97 -46.28
N LEU A 36 12.81 -4.39 -45.79
CA LEU A 36 12.99 -4.85 -44.41
C LEU A 36 12.74 -3.72 -43.41
N PHE A 37 13.19 -2.51 -43.69
CA PHE A 37 12.92 -1.35 -42.85
C PHE A 37 11.41 -1.07 -42.75
N GLU A 38 10.69 -1.07 -43.85
CA GLU A 38 9.23 -0.91 -43.88
C GLU A 38 8.53 -2.00 -43.05
N GLN A 39 8.94 -3.27 -43.20
CA GLN A 39 8.42 -4.37 -42.37
C GLN A 39 8.74 -4.16 -40.87
N GLY A 40 9.92 -3.69 -40.54
CA GLY A 40 10.29 -3.36 -39.14
C GLY A 40 9.38 -2.28 -38.56
N VAL A 41 9.07 -1.25 -39.33
CA VAL A 41 8.13 -0.17 -38.95
C VAL A 41 6.71 -0.71 -38.77
N GLU A 42 6.25 -1.59 -39.64
CA GLU A 42 4.94 -2.26 -39.47
C GLU A 42 4.88 -3.08 -38.17
N HIS A 43 5.90 -3.87 -37.89
CA HIS A 43 5.98 -4.60 -36.62
C HIS A 43 5.98 -3.67 -35.42
N TYR A 44 6.75 -2.58 -35.48
CA TYR A 44 6.81 -1.61 -34.40
C TYR A 44 5.45 -0.96 -34.12
N ASN A 45 4.79 -0.50 -35.19
CA ASN A 45 3.46 0.13 -35.09
C ASN A 45 2.37 -0.85 -34.64
N ALA A 46 2.52 -2.14 -34.94
CA ALA A 46 1.63 -3.21 -34.48
C ALA A 46 1.95 -3.70 -33.06
N GLY A 47 2.87 -3.04 -32.33
CA GLY A 47 3.27 -3.43 -30.97
C GLY A 47 4.16 -4.67 -30.88
N ARG A 48 4.56 -5.26 -32.01
CA ARG A 48 5.45 -6.43 -32.06
C ARG A 48 6.92 -6.02 -31.95
N TYR A 49 7.29 -5.45 -30.82
CA TYR A 49 8.58 -4.78 -30.61
C TYR A 49 9.79 -5.71 -30.71
N TYR A 50 9.69 -6.97 -30.29
CA TYR A 50 10.78 -7.95 -30.45
C TYR A 50 11.06 -8.27 -31.92
N SER A 51 10.02 -8.45 -32.73
CA SER A 51 10.16 -8.66 -34.18
C SER A 51 10.75 -7.43 -34.87
N ALA A 52 10.29 -6.25 -34.50
CA ALA A 52 10.85 -5.00 -35.00
C ALA A 52 12.32 -4.85 -34.62
N LEU A 53 12.69 -5.15 -33.36
CA LEU A 53 14.05 -5.10 -32.85
C LEU A 53 15.01 -6.01 -33.65
N ASP A 54 14.59 -7.24 -33.93
CA ASP A 54 15.44 -8.16 -34.71
C ASP A 54 15.73 -7.58 -36.10
N ILE A 55 14.72 -7.05 -36.77
CA ILE A 55 14.89 -6.44 -38.10
C ILE A 55 15.80 -5.22 -38.05
N PHE A 56 15.56 -4.28 -37.11
CA PHE A 56 16.35 -3.04 -37.03
C PHE A 56 17.80 -3.32 -36.58
N ARG A 57 18.03 -4.30 -35.71
CA ARG A 57 19.38 -4.74 -35.31
C ARG A 57 20.15 -5.30 -36.49
N ARG A 58 19.50 -6.09 -37.35
CA ARG A 58 20.10 -6.60 -38.59
C ARG A 58 20.48 -5.45 -39.53
N LEU A 59 19.56 -4.50 -39.76
CA LEU A 59 19.82 -3.34 -40.64
C LEU A 59 20.93 -2.44 -40.10
N LYS A 60 20.99 -2.23 -38.80
CA LYS A 60 22.02 -1.42 -38.11
C LYS A 60 23.42 -2.02 -38.24
N ASN A 61 23.55 -3.33 -38.30
CA ASN A 61 24.84 -4.02 -38.34
C ASN A 61 25.41 -4.18 -39.79
N HIS A 62 24.71 -3.65 -40.80
CA HIS A 62 25.21 -3.71 -42.18
C HIS A 62 25.95 -2.42 -42.57
N PRO A 63 26.93 -2.51 -43.53
CA PRO A 63 27.60 -1.33 -44.00
C PRO A 63 26.65 -0.29 -44.63
N PRO A 64 27.01 1.02 -44.61
CA PRO A 64 26.13 2.10 -45.10
C PRO A 64 25.71 1.97 -46.58
N ASP A 65 26.59 1.41 -47.41
CA ASP A 65 26.29 1.15 -48.84
C ASP A 65 25.20 0.08 -49.06
N GLN A 66 25.05 -0.81 -48.09
CA GLN A 66 24.02 -1.86 -48.09
C GLN A 66 22.76 -1.49 -47.31
N SER A 67 22.81 -0.49 -46.46
CA SER A 67 21.70 -0.03 -45.65
C SER A 67 21.58 1.50 -45.67
N PRO A 68 20.98 2.07 -46.75
CA PRO A 68 20.77 3.51 -46.85
C PRO A 68 19.94 4.09 -45.70
N GLN A 69 19.18 3.23 -44.96
CA GLN A 69 18.38 3.59 -43.80
C GLN A 69 19.14 3.38 -42.49
N LEU A 70 20.48 3.32 -42.48
CA LEU A 70 21.28 2.98 -41.31
C LEU A 70 20.96 3.87 -40.10
N THR A 71 20.91 5.20 -40.32
CA THR A 71 20.58 6.18 -39.26
C THR A 71 19.18 5.95 -38.68
N ALA A 72 18.19 5.80 -39.56
CA ALA A 72 16.81 5.54 -39.15
C ALA A 72 16.68 4.16 -38.47
N SER A 73 17.39 3.14 -38.98
CA SER A 73 17.40 1.80 -38.37
C SER A 73 18.04 1.80 -36.99
N THR A 74 19.09 2.58 -36.77
CA THR A 74 19.74 2.74 -35.46
C THR A 74 18.79 3.39 -34.46
N LEU A 75 18.07 4.45 -34.85
CA LEU A 75 17.03 5.07 -34.04
C LEU A 75 15.91 4.08 -33.71
N MET A 76 15.40 3.36 -34.71
CA MET A 76 14.30 2.41 -34.51
C MET A 76 14.73 1.19 -33.66
N CYS A 77 15.99 0.78 -33.77
CA CYS A 77 16.57 -0.21 -32.89
C CYS A 77 16.56 0.26 -31.42
N MET A 78 17.03 1.48 -31.17
CA MET A 78 16.99 2.12 -29.85
C MET A 78 15.56 2.19 -29.29
N LYS A 79 14.60 2.71 -30.09
CA LYS A 79 13.19 2.78 -29.71
C LYS A 79 12.60 1.41 -29.41
N SER A 80 12.97 0.39 -30.17
CA SER A 80 12.51 -0.98 -29.95
C SER A 80 13.08 -1.57 -28.65
N TYR A 81 14.37 -1.35 -28.36
CA TYR A 81 14.96 -1.71 -27.08
C TYR A 81 14.23 -1.05 -25.91
N ALA A 82 13.95 0.25 -26.01
CA ALA A 82 13.21 0.98 -24.98
C ALA A 82 11.79 0.39 -24.75
N ARG A 83 11.10 0.00 -25.83
CA ARG A 83 9.75 -0.57 -25.75
C ARG A 83 9.69 -1.98 -25.14
N VAL A 84 10.77 -2.76 -25.25
CA VAL A 84 10.88 -4.08 -24.63
C VAL A 84 11.52 -4.04 -23.23
N GLY A 85 11.78 -2.84 -22.70
CA GLY A 85 12.35 -2.67 -21.35
C GLY A 85 13.87 -2.90 -21.26
N ARG A 86 14.57 -3.03 -22.39
CA ARG A 86 16.02 -3.20 -22.45
C ARG A 86 16.71 -1.84 -22.47
N TYR A 87 16.64 -1.13 -21.35
CA TYR A 87 17.05 0.27 -21.26
C TYR A 87 18.55 0.48 -21.44
N ASP A 88 19.39 -0.43 -20.94
CA ASP A 88 20.84 -0.30 -21.09
C ASP A 88 21.28 -0.42 -22.54
N GLU A 89 20.73 -1.38 -23.30
CA GLU A 89 21.04 -1.51 -24.72
C GLU A 89 20.46 -0.35 -25.54
N ALA A 90 19.34 0.23 -25.10
CA ALA A 90 18.83 1.44 -25.73
C ALA A 90 19.77 2.63 -25.50
N LYS A 91 20.30 2.81 -24.27
CA LYS A 91 21.28 3.86 -23.93
C LYS A 91 22.60 3.67 -24.67
N ASP A 92 23.08 2.43 -24.79
CA ASP A 92 24.27 2.12 -25.59
C ASP A 92 24.07 2.43 -27.07
N THR A 93 22.88 2.11 -27.60
CA THR A 93 22.52 2.44 -28.98
C THR A 93 22.43 3.96 -29.19
N ALA A 94 21.96 4.70 -28.19
CA ALA A 94 21.96 6.17 -28.23
C ALA A 94 23.39 6.73 -28.26
N ARG A 95 24.30 6.20 -27.44
CA ARG A 95 25.72 6.60 -27.43
C ARG A 95 26.36 6.37 -28.79
N GLU A 96 26.14 5.19 -29.37
CA GLU A 96 26.59 4.87 -30.72
C GLU A 96 26.01 5.86 -31.77
N PHE A 97 24.73 6.25 -31.58
CA PHE A 97 24.08 7.21 -32.48
C PHE A 97 24.74 8.59 -32.43
N PHE A 98 25.04 9.10 -31.25
CA PHE A 98 25.71 10.40 -31.08
C PHE A 98 27.12 10.40 -31.66
N GLU A 99 27.85 9.29 -31.54
CA GLU A 99 29.20 9.15 -32.08
C GLU A 99 29.21 9.12 -33.61
N LYS A 100 28.24 8.42 -34.21
CA LYS A 100 28.23 8.17 -35.67
C LYS A 100 27.41 9.15 -36.49
N PHE A 101 26.42 9.81 -35.87
CA PHE A 101 25.42 10.60 -36.58
C PHE A 101 25.15 11.95 -35.89
N SER A 102 26.21 12.67 -35.56
CA SER A 102 26.17 13.94 -34.79
C SER A 102 25.34 15.04 -35.44
N ASP A 103 25.17 15.02 -36.79
CA ASP A 103 24.41 16.03 -37.54
C ASP A 103 23.06 15.52 -38.01
N SER A 104 22.59 14.41 -37.44
CA SER A 104 21.34 13.77 -37.90
C SER A 104 20.09 14.56 -37.51
N SER A 105 19.13 14.69 -38.42
CA SER A 105 17.79 15.23 -38.14
C SER A 105 16.98 14.38 -37.15
N TYR A 106 17.45 13.19 -36.79
CA TYR A 106 16.84 12.31 -35.79
C TYR A 106 17.35 12.53 -34.37
N LEU A 107 18.31 13.43 -34.15
CA LEU A 107 18.82 13.73 -32.81
C LEU A 107 17.71 14.09 -31.80
N PRO A 108 16.70 14.90 -32.15
CA PRO A 108 15.58 15.14 -31.23
C PRO A 108 14.89 13.85 -30.78
N ASP A 109 14.67 12.90 -31.70
CA ASP A 109 14.01 11.63 -31.38
C ASP A 109 14.87 10.73 -30.48
N VAL A 110 16.20 10.74 -30.66
CA VAL A 110 17.13 10.02 -29.77
C VAL A 110 17.05 10.58 -28.37
N HIS A 111 17.14 11.90 -28.23
CA HIS A 111 17.03 12.57 -26.93
C HIS A 111 15.66 12.38 -26.28
N ILE A 112 14.55 12.42 -27.05
CA ILE A 112 13.21 12.12 -26.52
C ILE A 112 13.17 10.69 -25.97
N THR A 113 13.71 9.73 -26.73
CA THR A 113 13.69 8.32 -26.30
C THR A 113 14.55 8.11 -25.03
N LEU A 114 15.70 8.78 -24.92
CA LEU A 114 16.51 8.77 -23.70
C LEU A 114 15.75 9.38 -22.51
N GLY A 115 15.11 10.52 -22.72
CA GLY A 115 14.27 11.15 -21.71
C GLY A 115 13.14 10.23 -21.23
N ASP A 116 12.47 9.55 -22.16
CA ASP A 116 11.41 8.59 -21.83
C ASP A 116 11.95 7.38 -21.04
N ILE A 117 13.15 6.90 -21.37
CA ILE A 117 13.86 5.84 -20.60
C ILE A 117 14.14 6.33 -19.18
N TYR A 118 14.77 7.51 -19.03
CA TYR A 118 15.10 8.05 -17.70
C TYR A 118 13.85 8.31 -16.84
N VAL A 119 12.72 8.71 -17.46
CA VAL A 119 11.43 8.79 -16.73
C VAL A 119 11.01 7.41 -16.23
N SER A 120 11.15 6.38 -17.06
CA SER A 120 10.79 5.01 -16.68
C SER A 120 11.69 4.44 -15.58
N GLU A 121 12.92 4.90 -15.49
CA GLU A 121 13.89 4.54 -14.45
C GLU A 121 13.80 5.44 -13.20
N GLY A 122 12.96 6.50 -13.20
CA GLY A 122 12.82 7.44 -12.09
C GLY A 122 13.89 8.55 -12.04
N TYR A 123 14.78 8.64 -13.04
CA TYR A 123 15.83 9.67 -13.10
C TYR A 123 15.32 10.97 -13.74
N HIS A 124 14.41 11.66 -13.05
CA HIS A 124 13.68 12.80 -13.61
C HIS A 124 14.59 13.98 -14.01
N GLY A 125 15.67 14.24 -13.29
CA GLY A 125 16.66 15.26 -13.65
C GLY A 125 17.35 14.99 -14.98
N ALA A 126 17.82 13.75 -15.18
CA ALA A 126 18.46 13.32 -16.43
C ALA A 126 17.45 13.27 -17.59
N ALA A 127 16.19 12.91 -17.31
CA ALA A 127 15.10 12.96 -18.27
C ALA A 127 14.86 14.39 -18.76
N LEU A 128 14.80 15.36 -17.85
CA LEU A 128 14.62 16.77 -18.19
C LEU A 128 15.78 17.30 -19.05
N GLU A 129 17.02 17.00 -18.69
CA GLU A 129 18.20 17.35 -19.50
C GLU A 129 18.08 16.77 -20.93
N SER A 130 17.66 15.50 -21.04
CA SER A 130 17.45 14.86 -22.35
C SER A 130 16.37 15.56 -23.18
N TYR A 131 15.26 15.97 -22.57
CA TYR A 131 14.22 16.71 -23.28
C TYR A 131 14.66 18.13 -23.67
N LEU A 132 15.47 18.82 -22.85
CA LEU A 132 16.05 20.12 -23.20
C LEU A 132 16.99 19.98 -24.40
N ASN A 133 17.85 18.95 -24.45
CA ASN A 133 18.69 18.65 -25.59
C ASN A 133 17.86 18.31 -26.85
N ALA A 134 16.77 17.54 -26.68
CA ALA A 134 15.84 17.28 -27.78
C ALA A 134 15.24 18.57 -28.33
N ARG A 135 14.88 19.50 -27.45
CA ARG A 135 14.29 20.79 -27.83
C ARG A 135 15.28 21.69 -28.58
N SER A 136 16.51 21.73 -28.09
CA SER A 136 17.59 22.50 -28.73
C SER A 136 17.94 21.98 -30.14
N ALA A 137 17.88 20.64 -30.32
CA ALA A 137 18.08 20.02 -31.65
C ALA A 137 16.86 20.07 -32.58
N SER A 138 15.69 20.51 -32.06
CA SER A 138 14.44 20.53 -32.84
C SER A 138 14.22 21.88 -33.54
N THR A 139 13.87 21.83 -34.84
CA THR A 139 13.69 23.02 -35.68
C THR A 139 12.26 23.58 -35.68
N GLY A 140 11.37 23.09 -34.81
CA GLY A 140 9.99 23.60 -34.70
C GLY A 140 8.91 22.58 -35.11
N GLY A 141 7.67 23.04 -35.18
CA GLY A 141 6.50 22.23 -35.57
C GLY A 141 5.92 21.39 -34.43
N VAL A 142 5.15 20.35 -34.82
CA VAL A 142 4.44 19.47 -33.87
C VAL A 142 5.39 18.78 -32.90
N ARG A 143 6.58 18.37 -33.35
CA ARG A 143 7.60 17.72 -32.54
C ARG A 143 8.07 18.63 -31.40
N SER A 144 8.39 19.89 -31.69
CA SER A 144 8.80 20.85 -30.65
C SER A 144 7.70 21.06 -29.62
N ALA A 145 6.44 21.14 -30.01
CA ALA A 145 5.31 21.26 -29.09
C ALA A 145 5.16 20.04 -28.18
N GLN A 146 5.41 18.84 -28.66
CA GLN A 146 5.41 17.62 -27.85
C GLN A 146 6.56 17.61 -26.83
N ILE A 147 7.74 18.08 -27.24
CA ILE A 147 8.89 18.20 -26.35
C ILE A 147 8.61 19.26 -25.27
N ASP A 148 8.07 20.40 -25.65
CA ASP A 148 7.71 21.50 -24.74
C ASP A 148 6.74 21.03 -23.64
N GLU A 149 5.74 20.20 -24.00
CA GLU A 149 4.83 19.57 -23.03
C GLU A 149 5.55 18.60 -22.08
N LYS A 150 6.48 17.79 -22.59
CA LYS A 150 7.28 16.87 -21.74
C LYS A 150 8.16 17.66 -20.77
N ILE A 151 8.82 18.72 -21.23
CA ILE A 151 9.62 19.61 -20.38
C ILE A 151 8.75 20.20 -19.26
N PHE A 152 7.61 20.80 -19.61
CA PHE A 152 6.74 21.42 -18.64
C PHE A 152 6.20 20.41 -17.59
N LYS A 153 5.68 19.28 -18.05
CA LYS A 153 5.13 18.25 -17.14
C LYS A 153 6.17 17.74 -16.16
N LEU A 154 7.37 17.45 -16.65
CA LEU A 154 8.43 16.91 -15.82
C LEU A 154 8.94 17.95 -14.80
N SER A 155 9.12 19.20 -15.26
CA SER A 155 9.58 20.31 -14.42
C SER A 155 8.54 20.75 -13.37
N SER A 156 7.24 20.57 -13.67
CA SER A 156 6.18 21.03 -12.76
C SER A 156 5.86 20.07 -11.63
N GLY A 157 6.32 18.80 -11.68
CA GLY A 157 5.85 17.81 -10.71
C GLY A 157 6.88 16.76 -10.27
N PHE A 158 8.05 16.68 -10.92
CA PHE A 158 8.98 15.57 -10.70
C PHE A 158 10.45 15.99 -10.52
N VAL A 159 10.75 17.26 -10.68
CA VAL A 159 12.11 17.80 -10.52
C VAL A 159 12.10 18.83 -9.40
N ASP A 160 13.01 18.67 -8.45
CA ASP A 160 13.14 19.61 -7.34
C ASP A 160 13.54 21.01 -7.79
N MET A 161 13.22 22.01 -6.95
CA MET A 161 13.43 23.41 -7.27
C MET A 161 14.91 23.77 -7.43
N GLU A 162 15.81 23.12 -6.71
CA GLU A 162 17.25 23.37 -6.80
C GLU A 162 17.78 22.94 -8.16
N LYS A 163 17.45 21.71 -8.56
CA LYS A 163 17.82 21.17 -9.89
C LYS A 163 17.20 21.97 -11.03
N LEU A 164 15.92 22.40 -10.85
CA LEU A 164 15.24 23.23 -11.84
C LEU A 164 15.95 24.59 -12.03
N ASN A 165 16.32 25.27 -10.94
CA ASN A 165 17.07 26.51 -10.99
C ASN A 165 18.46 26.33 -11.63
N ALA A 166 19.16 25.24 -11.32
CA ALA A 166 20.45 24.93 -11.91
C ALA A 166 20.34 24.75 -13.44
N LEU A 167 19.33 24.02 -13.91
CA LEU A 167 19.08 23.81 -15.34
C LEU A 167 18.67 25.15 -16.04
N MET A 168 17.85 25.97 -15.41
CA MET A 168 17.50 27.28 -15.94
C MET A 168 18.72 28.21 -16.10
N ALA A 169 19.69 28.10 -15.21
CA ALA A 169 20.90 28.92 -15.27
C ALA A 169 21.79 28.56 -16.47
N THR A 170 21.78 27.31 -16.90
CA THR A 170 22.63 26.79 -18.00
C THR A 170 21.90 26.69 -19.34
N GLU A 171 20.55 26.72 -19.36
CA GLU A 171 19.77 26.59 -20.59
C GLU A 171 19.91 27.82 -21.48
N THR A 172 20.26 27.58 -22.74
CA THR A 172 20.50 28.63 -23.75
C THR A 172 19.30 28.86 -24.66
N ASN A 173 18.43 27.86 -24.82
CA ASN A 173 17.22 27.98 -25.64
C ASN A 173 16.17 28.83 -24.90
N PHE A 174 15.83 29.99 -25.44
CA PHE A 174 14.91 30.94 -24.83
C PHE A 174 13.51 30.36 -24.58
N THR A 175 13.01 29.53 -25.50
CA THR A 175 11.69 28.87 -25.32
C THR A 175 11.73 27.87 -24.19
N SER A 176 12.75 27.01 -24.15
CA SER A 176 12.95 26.05 -23.04
C SER A 176 13.06 26.76 -21.69
N ARG A 177 13.88 27.81 -21.61
CA ARG A 177 14.05 28.62 -20.38
C ARG A 177 12.72 29.24 -19.94
N SER A 178 11.92 29.74 -20.88
CA SER A 178 10.60 30.32 -20.58
C SER A 178 9.63 29.26 -20.07
N ILE A 179 9.67 28.04 -20.59
CA ILE A 179 8.84 26.91 -20.12
C ILE A 179 9.27 26.47 -18.73
N LEU A 180 10.59 26.38 -18.47
CA LEU A 180 11.12 26.08 -17.14
C LEU A 180 10.73 27.18 -16.12
N SER A 181 10.80 28.47 -16.50
CA SER A 181 10.35 29.57 -15.63
C SER A 181 8.85 29.51 -15.35
N LEU A 182 8.06 29.09 -16.32
CA LEU A 182 6.62 28.89 -16.12
C LEU A 182 6.35 27.70 -15.19
N ALA A 183 7.11 26.62 -15.32
CA ALA A 183 7.02 25.46 -14.42
C ALA A 183 7.46 25.81 -13.00
N LEU A 184 8.52 26.60 -12.86
CA LEU A 184 8.99 27.16 -11.57
C LEU A 184 7.89 27.98 -10.89
N ALA A 185 7.27 28.92 -11.61
CA ALA A 185 6.17 29.71 -11.10
C ALA A 185 4.97 28.84 -10.67
N ASN A 186 4.68 27.80 -11.44
CA ASN A 186 3.65 26.82 -11.10
C ASN A 186 3.99 26.11 -9.77
N GLY A 187 5.21 25.61 -9.61
CA GLY A 187 5.69 25.00 -8.37
C GLY A 187 5.61 25.94 -7.16
N LEU A 188 6.06 27.19 -7.33
CA LEU A 188 5.99 28.22 -6.28
C LEU A 188 4.55 28.54 -5.84
N ILE A 189 3.58 28.52 -6.78
CA ILE A 189 2.16 28.66 -6.44
C ILE A 189 1.70 27.46 -5.60
N TYR A 190 2.12 26.24 -5.95
CA TYR A 190 1.81 25.03 -5.17
C TYR A 190 2.39 25.09 -3.76
N GLU A 191 3.59 25.64 -3.60
CA GLU A 191 4.22 25.86 -2.30
C GLU A 191 3.63 27.06 -1.51
N GLY A 192 2.67 27.79 -2.10
CA GLY A 192 2.10 28.99 -1.49
C GLY A 192 2.98 30.23 -1.55
N LYS A 193 4.14 30.18 -2.20
CA LYS A 193 5.11 31.26 -2.39
C LYS A 193 4.69 32.18 -3.54
N ARG A 194 3.51 32.83 -3.40
CA ARG A 194 2.87 33.60 -4.47
C ARG A 194 3.65 34.81 -4.93
N ASP A 195 4.29 35.51 -4.00
CA ASP A 195 5.09 36.69 -4.33
C ASP A 195 6.31 36.31 -5.17
N GLU A 196 6.95 35.18 -4.85
CA GLU A 196 8.05 34.63 -5.65
C GLU A 196 7.56 34.15 -7.01
N ALA A 197 6.39 33.50 -7.06
CA ALA A 197 5.77 33.09 -8.31
C ALA A 197 5.38 34.30 -9.19
N ALA A 198 4.81 35.36 -8.59
CA ALA A 198 4.51 36.59 -9.29
C ALA A 198 5.77 37.23 -9.88
N LEU A 199 6.87 37.24 -9.12
CA LEU A 199 8.16 37.76 -9.58
C LEU A 199 8.73 36.90 -10.72
N ALA A 200 8.63 35.56 -10.63
CA ALA A 200 9.06 34.66 -11.71
C ALA A 200 8.26 34.89 -13.00
N LEU A 201 6.93 35.02 -12.88
CA LEU A 201 6.05 35.33 -14.02
C LEU A 201 6.29 36.74 -14.59
N PHE A 202 6.58 37.74 -13.74
CA PHE A 202 6.89 39.08 -14.20
C PHE A 202 8.16 39.18 -15.03
N LYS A 203 9.18 38.36 -14.68
CA LYS A 203 10.44 38.29 -15.46
C LYS A 203 10.31 37.53 -16.77
N LEU A 204 9.20 36.80 -16.99
CA LEU A 204 8.98 36.00 -18.15
C LEU A 204 8.27 36.78 -19.26
N ASP A 205 8.88 36.85 -20.44
CA ASP A 205 8.23 37.41 -21.62
C ASP A 205 7.26 36.37 -22.23
N LYS A 206 5.95 36.64 -22.06
CA LYS A 206 4.87 35.81 -22.58
C LYS A 206 4.98 35.55 -24.09
N THR A 207 5.56 36.47 -24.87
CA THR A 207 5.64 36.36 -26.34
C THR A 207 6.60 35.27 -26.80
N ILE A 208 7.56 34.89 -25.95
CA ILE A 208 8.52 33.80 -26.18
C ILE A 208 7.87 32.43 -25.98
N LEU A 209 6.82 32.36 -25.15
CA LEU A 209 6.11 31.12 -24.89
C LEU A 209 5.33 30.64 -26.13
N PRO A 210 5.33 29.34 -26.45
CA PRO A 210 4.43 28.76 -27.42
C PRO A 210 2.96 29.09 -27.11
N LYS A 211 2.12 29.24 -28.13
CA LYS A 211 0.71 29.63 -27.95
C LYS A 211 -0.06 28.75 -26.96
N SER A 212 0.25 27.46 -26.90
CA SER A 212 -0.34 26.51 -25.96
C SER A 212 -0.03 26.86 -24.49
N PHE A 213 1.13 27.45 -24.21
CA PHE A 213 1.56 27.84 -22.85
C PHE A 213 1.14 29.25 -22.45
N GLN A 214 0.80 30.11 -23.40
CA GLN A 214 0.34 31.48 -23.10
C GLN A 214 -0.94 31.49 -22.25
N LYS A 215 -1.85 30.55 -22.51
CA LYS A 215 -3.07 30.38 -21.67
C LYS A 215 -2.73 29.95 -20.24
N ARG A 216 -1.73 29.04 -20.09
CA ARG A 216 -1.24 28.63 -18.76
C ARG A 216 -0.61 29.79 -18.02
N TYR A 217 0.20 30.59 -18.70
CA TYR A 217 0.77 31.80 -18.14
C TYR A 217 -0.31 32.75 -17.61
N ASP A 218 -1.36 33.03 -18.43
CA ASP A 218 -2.44 33.91 -18.02
C ASP A 218 -3.19 33.37 -16.79
N LYS A 219 -3.41 32.07 -16.76
CA LYS A 219 -4.03 31.39 -15.61
C LYS A 219 -3.18 31.55 -14.35
N LEU A 220 -1.90 31.17 -14.39
CA LEU A 220 -0.99 31.28 -13.26
C LEU A 220 -0.83 32.73 -12.79
N ARG A 221 -0.77 33.68 -13.71
CA ARG A 221 -0.73 35.11 -13.38
C ARG A 221 -2.00 35.57 -12.66
N GLY A 222 -3.17 35.11 -13.08
CA GLY A 222 -4.43 35.32 -12.37
C GLY A 222 -4.35 34.81 -10.94
N GLU A 223 -3.90 33.58 -10.75
CA GLU A 223 -3.78 32.91 -9.45
C GLU A 223 -2.82 33.62 -8.48
N THR A 224 -1.81 34.34 -8.97
CA THR A 224 -0.91 35.13 -8.11
C THR A 224 -1.55 36.42 -7.57
N TYR A 225 -2.59 36.95 -8.25
CA TYR A 225 -3.26 38.20 -7.89
C TYR A 225 -4.65 38.00 -7.27
N GLU A 226 -5.25 36.83 -7.47
CA GLU A 226 -6.56 36.55 -6.85
C GLU A 226 -6.43 36.46 -5.33
N LYS A 227 -7.19 37.31 -4.61
CA LYS A 227 -7.45 37.09 -3.19
C LYS A 227 -8.20 35.76 -3.10
N ARG A 228 -7.57 34.76 -2.50
CA ARG A 228 -8.25 33.50 -2.19
C ARG A 228 -9.53 33.82 -1.44
N GLU A 229 -10.69 33.44 -1.99
CA GLU A 229 -11.85 33.21 -1.14
C GLU A 229 -11.43 32.23 -0.05
N LYS A 230 -11.97 32.39 1.15
CA LYS A 230 -11.64 31.54 2.32
C LYS A 230 -12.10 30.07 2.13
N SER A 231 -12.03 29.57 0.92
CA SER A 231 -12.36 28.18 0.58
C SER A 231 -11.09 27.38 0.31
N LYS A 232 -10.95 26.24 0.96
CA LYS A 232 -9.85 25.30 0.82
C LYS A 232 -10.36 24.03 0.14
N THR A 233 -9.66 23.54 -0.88
CA THR A 233 -10.11 22.38 -1.63
C THR A 233 -9.36 21.14 -1.20
N ILE A 234 -10.05 20.03 -0.99
CA ILE A 234 -9.50 18.68 -0.84
C ILE A 234 -9.92 17.82 -2.03
N GLY A 235 -9.00 17.02 -2.54
CA GLY A 235 -9.28 16.00 -3.53
C GLY A 235 -9.74 14.71 -2.87
N LEU A 236 -10.69 14.03 -3.49
CA LEU A 236 -11.18 12.73 -3.04
C LEU A 236 -11.01 11.73 -4.17
N ILE A 237 -10.24 10.66 -3.93
CA ILE A 237 -10.09 9.52 -4.83
C ILE A 237 -10.89 8.37 -4.22
N ILE A 238 -12.07 8.09 -4.76
CA ILE A 238 -13.05 7.19 -4.14
C ILE A 238 -13.77 6.40 -5.22
N SER A 239 -14.14 5.15 -4.92
CA SER A 239 -15.03 4.36 -5.77
C SER A 239 -16.49 4.68 -5.43
N THR A 240 -17.13 5.52 -6.25
CA THR A 240 -18.57 5.87 -6.13
C THR A 240 -19.43 5.14 -7.14
N SER A 241 -18.84 4.18 -7.86
CA SER A 241 -19.47 3.23 -8.75
C SER A 241 -18.75 1.87 -8.67
N GLY A 242 -19.33 0.83 -9.28
CA GLY A 242 -18.77 -0.52 -9.27
C GLY A 242 -19.03 -1.30 -7.97
N PRO A 243 -18.21 -2.33 -7.66
CA PRO A 243 -18.47 -3.24 -6.53
C PRO A 243 -18.47 -2.56 -5.16
N ASP A 244 -17.70 -1.50 -5.01
CA ASP A 244 -17.49 -0.77 -3.74
C ASP A 244 -18.31 0.53 -3.65
N GLU A 245 -19.30 0.72 -4.52
CA GLU A 245 -20.12 1.93 -4.63
C GLU A 245 -20.70 2.37 -3.28
N ASN A 246 -21.39 1.49 -2.58
CA ASN A 246 -22.04 1.81 -1.32
C ASN A 246 -21.05 2.30 -0.26
N MET A 247 -19.88 1.68 -0.18
CA MET A 247 -18.82 2.06 0.75
C MET A 247 -18.27 3.46 0.43
N GLY A 248 -18.06 3.73 -0.86
CA GLY A 248 -17.59 5.04 -1.33
C GLY A 248 -18.61 6.14 -1.12
N LEU A 249 -19.88 5.89 -1.41
CA LEU A 249 -20.97 6.84 -1.19
C LEU A 249 -21.17 7.13 0.30
N SER A 250 -21.07 6.11 1.16
CA SER A 250 -21.15 6.29 2.61
C SER A 250 -19.99 7.13 3.14
N PHE A 251 -18.77 6.87 2.68
CA PHE A 251 -17.61 7.71 3.01
C PHE A 251 -17.81 9.17 2.58
N LEU A 252 -18.27 9.38 1.35
CA LEU A 252 -18.55 10.71 0.81
C LEU A 252 -19.64 11.45 1.60
N ARG A 253 -20.66 10.73 2.08
CA ARG A 253 -21.68 11.28 2.98
C ARG A 253 -21.03 11.86 4.25
N GLY A 254 -20.13 11.11 4.89
CA GLY A 254 -19.41 11.58 6.07
C GLY A 254 -18.58 12.83 5.79
N VAL A 255 -17.87 12.85 4.66
CA VAL A 255 -17.11 14.03 4.20
C VAL A 255 -18.02 15.24 4.05
N HIS A 256 -19.20 15.09 3.43
CA HIS A 256 -20.14 16.18 3.24
C HIS A 256 -20.69 16.71 4.56
N GLU A 257 -21.02 15.85 5.51
CA GLU A 257 -21.50 16.27 6.83
C GLU A 257 -20.41 17.03 7.60
N ALA A 258 -19.15 16.54 7.55
CA ALA A 258 -18.01 17.22 8.16
C ALA A 258 -17.75 18.60 7.52
N THR A 259 -17.78 18.70 6.19
CA THR A 259 -17.58 19.97 5.51
C THR A 259 -18.64 21.02 5.86
N ARG A 260 -19.91 20.59 6.00
CA ARG A 260 -21.01 21.46 6.47
C ARG A 260 -20.77 21.93 7.91
N GLU A 261 -20.30 21.06 8.78
CA GLU A 261 -20.03 21.40 10.16
C GLU A 261 -18.84 22.36 10.29
N ILE A 262 -17.76 22.12 9.56
CA ILE A 262 -16.60 23.00 9.52
C ILE A 262 -17.00 24.41 9.04
N GLN A 263 -17.82 24.49 8.00
CA GLN A 263 -18.32 25.77 7.49
C GLN A 263 -19.17 26.54 8.54
N LYS A 264 -19.91 25.83 9.41
CA LYS A 264 -20.70 26.46 10.49
C LYS A 264 -19.82 26.92 11.66
N ARG A 265 -18.78 26.16 11.99
CA ARG A 265 -17.95 26.38 13.19
C ARG A 265 -16.73 27.27 12.94
N LYS A 266 -16.22 27.29 11.72
CA LYS A 266 -14.97 27.95 11.35
C LYS A 266 -15.19 29.02 10.28
N ASN A 267 -14.26 29.97 10.19
CA ASN A 267 -14.34 31.08 9.24
C ASN A 267 -13.84 30.72 7.82
N PHE A 268 -13.86 29.44 7.44
CA PHE A 268 -13.53 28.99 6.09
C PHE A 268 -14.44 27.83 5.68
N SER A 269 -14.52 27.60 4.38
CA SER A 269 -15.22 26.45 3.81
C SER A 269 -14.25 25.45 3.19
N ILE A 270 -14.63 24.18 3.17
CA ILE A 270 -13.93 23.13 2.43
C ILE A 270 -14.76 22.80 1.21
N SER A 271 -14.17 22.88 0.02
CA SER A 271 -14.71 22.33 -1.22
C SER A 271 -14.06 20.98 -1.49
N THR A 272 -14.79 20.08 -2.11
CA THR A 272 -14.32 18.74 -2.47
C THR A 272 -14.27 18.59 -3.99
N GLU A 273 -13.18 18.03 -4.51
CA GLU A 273 -13.05 17.59 -5.90
C GLU A 273 -13.00 16.06 -5.90
N VAL A 274 -14.12 15.42 -6.28
CA VAL A 274 -14.30 13.97 -6.22
C VAL A 274 -13.97 13.34 -7.56
N ILE A 275 -13.14 12.29 -7.56
CA ILE A 275 -12.85 11.48 -8.75
C ILE A 275 -13.17 10.03 -8.43
N ASP A 276 -14.10 9.48 -9.20
CA ASP A 276 -14.47 8.07 -9.16
C ASP A 276 -13.41 7.21 -9.87
N ILE A 277 -13.00 6.12 -9.23
CA ILE A 277 -11.97 5.22 -9.76
C ILE A 277 -12.47 3.78 -9.98
N GLU A 278 -13.71 3.46 -9.62
CA GLU A 278 -14.30 2.13 -9.77
C GLU A 278 -13.43 1.00 -9.16
N GLY A 279 -12.62 1.31 -8.14
CA GLY A 279 -11.64 0.39 -7.53
C GLY A 279 -10.37 0.16 -8.35
N ASP A 280 -10.24 0.77 -9.54
CA ASP A 280 -9.10 0.56 -10.42
C ASP A 280 -7.86 1.35 -9.99
N ALA A 281 -6.74 0.64 -9.81
CA ALA A 281 -5.48 1.22 -9.37
C ALA A 281 -4.89 2.23 -10.37
N LEU A 282 -5.04 1.97 -11.68
CA LEU A 282 -4.54 2.88 -12.73
C LEU A 282 -5.35 4.17 -12.77
N SER A 283 -6.67 4.07 -12.65
CA SER A 283 -7.57 5.22 -12.53
C SER A 283 -7.23 6.04 -11.28
N GLY A 284 -6.87 5.40 -10.17
CA GLY A 284 -6.39 6.06 -8.96
C GLY A 284 -5.11 6.89 -9.19
N VAL A 285 -4.14 6.35 -9.91
CA VAL A 285 -2.92 7.09 -10.28
C VAL A 285 -3.22 8.27 -11.22
N GLN A 286 -4.16 8.10 -12.16
CA GLN A 286 -4.58 9.19 -13.05
C GLN A 286 -5.32 10.28 -12.28
N ALA A 287 -6.18 9.91 -11.33
CA ALA A 287 -6.88 10.81 -10.43
C ALA A 287 -5.88 11.64 -9.59
N LEU A 288 -4.87 10.99 -8.99
CA LEU A 288 -3.82 11.71 -8.27
C LEU A 288 -3.10 12.73 -9.16
N LYS A 289 -2.72 12.34 -10.37
CA LYS A 289 -2.07 13.26 -11.32
C LYS A 289 -2.96 14.46 -11.64
N HIS A 290 -4.26 14.23 -11.84
CA HIS A 290 -5.21 15.29 -12.09
C HIS A 290 -5.31 16.26 -10.89
N LEU A 291 -5.56 15.74 -9.70
CA LEU A 291 -5.71 16.51 -8.47
C LEU A 291 -4.41 17.25 -8.10
N SER A 292 -3.26 16.63 -8.32
CA SER A 292 -1.95 17.25 -8.03
C SER A 292 -1.64 18.44 -8.94
N LEU A 293 -2.22 18.50 -10.14
CA LEU A 293 -2.09 19.63 -11.05
C LEU A 293 -2.98 20.82 -10.67
N ASN A 294 -3.98 20.62 -9.81
CA ASN A 294 -4.84 21.68 -9.31
C ASN A 294 -4.23 22.31 -8.05
N SER A 295 -3.71 23.53 -8.16
CA SER A 295 -3.08 24.26 -7.05
C SER A 295 -4.00 24.55 -5.86
N ASN A 296 -5.31 24.52 -6.07
CA ASN A 296 -6.28 24.74 -5.02
C ASN A 296 -6.49 23.50 -4.14
N VAL A 297 -6.17 22.30 -4.64
CA VAL A 297 -6.23 21.05 -3.88
C VAL A 297 -5.04 20.99 -2.92
N LEU A 298 -5.29 21.12 -1.64
CA LEU A 298 -4.27 21.15 -0.60
C LEU A 298 -3.90 19.76 -0.07
N ALA A 299 -4.84 18.82 -0.09
CA ALA A 299 -4.65 17.43 0.29
C ALA A 299 -5.52 16.53 -0.58
N VAL A 300 -5.16 15.25 -0.64
CA VAL A 300 -5.96 14.21 -1.29
C VAL A 300 -6.27 13.12 -0.27
N ILE A 301 -7.53 12.76 -0.15
CA ILE A 301 -8.02 11.64 0.66
C ILE A 301 -8.35 10.47 -0.25
N GLY A 302 -7.93 9.26 0.15
CA GLY A 302 -8.13 8.04 -0.61
C GLY A 302 -6.96 7.69 -1.53
N PRO A 303 -7.09 6.57 -2.26
CA PRO A 303 -8.23 5.65 -2.28
C PRO A 303 -8.40 4.82 -1.00
N ARG A 304 -9.49 4.07 -0.94
CA ARG A 304 -9.83 3.18 0.16
C ARG A 304 -9.25 1.77 -0.03
N GLU A 305 -9.30 1.28 -1.23
CA GLU A 305 -8.87 -0.07 -1.61
C GLU A 305 -7.34 -0.20 -1.56
N ASN A 306 -6.82 -1.28 -0.96
CA ASN A 306 -5.39 -1.48 -0.75
C ASN A 306 -4.54 -1.46 -2.02
N SER A 307 -5.02 -2.07 -3.11
CA SER A 307 -4.31 -2.09 -4.39
C SER A 307 -4.17 -0.69 -5.01
N ALA A 308 -5.27 0.07 -5.00
CA ALA A 308 -5.28 1.45 -5.47
C ALA A 308 -4.48 2.37 -4.53
N SER A 309 -4.58 2.16 -3.20
CA SER A 309 -3.80 2.90 -2.20
C SER A 309 -2.30 2.74 -2.42
N LEU A 310 -1.81 1.51 -2.63
CA LEU A 310 -0.40 1.24 -2.91
C LEU A 310 0.06 1.93 -4.20
N ALA A 311 -0.74 1.83 -5.28
CA ALA A 311 -0.41 2.43 -6.56
C ALA A 311 -0.37 3.97 -6.48
N VAL A 312 -1.35 4.58 -5.79
CA VAL A 312 -1.42 6.03 -5.58
C VAL A 312 -0.29 6.51 -4.67
N ALA A 313 0.01 5.80 -3.58
CA ALA A 313 1.13 6.12 -2.70
C ALA A 313 2.48 6.04 -3.45
N ALA A 314 2.71 4.96 -4.21
CA ALA A 314 3.93 4.82 -5.00
C ALA A 314 4.08 5.90 -6.08
N ALA A 315 2.98 6.33 -6.70
CA ALA A 315 2.98 7.42 -7.69
C ALA A 315 3.17 8.80 -7.05
N GLY A 316 2.75 8.99 -5.80
CA GLY A 316 2.82 10.25 -5.07
C GLY A 316 4.00 10.39 -4.11
N LYS A 317 4.87 9.37 -3.96
CA LYS A 317 5.94 9.30 -2.94
C LYS A 317 6.89 10.51 -2.92
N ASP A 318 7.21 11.03 -4.11
CA ASP A 318 8.12 12.17 -4.29
C ASP A 318 7.35 13.49 -4.52
N GLY A 319 6.03 13.48 -4.32
CA GLY A 319 5.16 14.63 -4.52
C GLY A 319 4.99 15.48 -3.27
N SER A 320 4.59 16.73 -3.47
CA SER A 320 4.32 17.70 -2.39
C SER A 320 2.85 17.70 -1.94
N THR A 321 2.00 16.83 -2.46
CA THR A 321 0.58 16.77 -2.10
C THR A 321 0.39 15.78 -0.96
N PRO A 322 -0.07 16.20 0.22
CA PRO A 322 -0.44 15.29 1.30
C PRO A 322 -1.49 14.28 0.84
N LEU A 323 -1.19 12.99 0.99
CA LEU A 323 -2.05 11.86 0.65
C LEU A 323 -2.48 11.16 1.93
N LEU A 324 -3.77 11.14 2.21
CA LEU A 324 -4.34 10.55 3.42
C LEU A 324 -5.14 9.30 3.04
N PHE A 325 -4.65 8.13 3.42
CA PHE A 325 -5.29 6.84 3.15
C PHE A 325 -6.18 6.43 4.33
N PRO A 326 -7.52 6.48 4.18
CA PRO A 326 -8.45 6.41 5.31
C PRO A 326 -8.54 5.02 5.96
N THR A 327 -8.43 3.96 5.17
CA THR A 327 -8.73 2.58 5.59
C THR A 327 -7.67 1.56 5.20
N SER A 328 -6.56 1.98 4.61
CA SER A 328 -5.48 1.06 4.22
C SER A 328 -4.84 0.40 5.44
N ASP A 329 -4.74 -0.91 5.42
CA ASP A 329 -4.09 -1.76 6.43
C ASP A 329 -2.71 -2.28 5.99
N LEU A 330 -2.18 -1.75 4.90
CA LEU A 330 -0.90 -2.16 4.32
C LEU A 330 0.28 -1.77 5.22
N LYS A 331 1.12 -2.74 5.53
CA LYS A 331 2.34 -2.50 6.29
C LYS A 331 3.31 -1.60 5.52
N GLY A 332 3.77 -0.53 6.16
CA GLY A 332 4.80 0.36 5.62
C GLY A 332 4.33 1.34 4.55
N LEU A 333 3.03 1.49 4.30
CA LEU A 333 2.52 2.44 3.31
C LEU A 333 2.99 3.87 3.59
N SER A 334 2.94 4.33 4.85
CA SER A 334 3.38 5.67 5.27
C SER A 334 4.89 5.90 5.14
N LEU A 335 5.68 4.85 4.98
CA LEU A 335 7.14 4.94 4.79
C LEU A 335 7.56 5.18 3.34
N LEU A 336 6.63 5.09 2.39
CA LEU A 336 6.93 5.31 0.98
C LEU A 336 7.30 6.76 0.64
N GLY A 337 6.84 7.74 1.42
CA GLY A 337 7.14 9.16 1.18
C GLY A 337 6.68 10.07 2.33
N GLU A 338 7.26 11.27 2.41
CA GLU A 338 6.97 12.24 3.48
C GLU A 338 5.56 12.84 3.38
N SER A 339 4.93 12.82 2.21
CA SER A 339 3.57 13.29 1.98
C SER A 339 2.50 12.21 2.22
N ILE A 340 2.87 11.00 2.65
CA ILE A 340 1.96 9.85 2.75
C ILE A 340 1.57 9.61 4.20
N TYR A 341 0.27 9.71 4.48
CA TYR A 341 -0.35 9.51 5.79
C TYR A 341 -1.29 8.32 5.74
N GLN A 342 -1.03 7.32 6.56
CA GLN A 342 -1.90 6.16 6.72
C GLN A 342 -2.80 6.41 7.94
N MET A 343 -4.08 6.65 7.70
CA MET A 343 -5.05 7.08 8.71
C MET A 343 -5.73 5.91 9.43
N ASN A 344 -5.24 4.71 9.18
CA ASN A 344 -5.64 3.48 9.85
C ASN A 344 -4.40 2.71 10.30
N THR A 345 -4.50 1.88 11.33
CA THR A 345 -3.42 0.99 11.75
C THR A 345 -3.18 -0.09 10.70
N ASP A 346 -1.92 -0.45 10.47
CA ASP A 346 -1.61 -1.63 9.68
C ASP A 346 -1.83 -2.92 10.47
N LEU A 347 -1.93 -4.05 9.78
CA LEU A 347 -2.20 -5.34 10.42
C LEU A 347 -1.08 -5.74 11.40
N SER A 348 0.19 -5.44 11.07
CA SER A 348 1.31 -5.77 11.95
C SER A 348 1.23 -5.01 13.29
N LEU A 349 0.87 -3.72 13.25
CA LEU A 349 0.69 -2.91 14.47
C LEU A 349 -0.50 -3.41 15.32
N GLN A 350 -1.59 -3.83 14.67
CA GLN A 350 -2.74 -4.43 15.36
C GLN A 350 -2.34 -5.70 16.12
N GLY A 351 -1.57 -6.59 15.49
CA GLY A 351 -1.02 -7.79 16.15
C GLY A 351 -0.12 -7.44 17.33
N ARG A 352 0.76 -6.44 17.17
CA ARG A 352 1.62 -5.95 18.27
C ARG A 352 0.81 -5.45 19.46
N TYR A 353 -0.28 -4.73 19.24
CA TYR A 353 -1.13 -4.26 20.33
C TYR A 353 -1.86 -5.38 21.04
N ALA A 354 -2.27 -6.43 20.33
CA ALA A 354 -2.84 -7.61 20.95
C ALA A 354 -1.82 -8.31 21.89
N ALA A 355 -0.56 -8.45 21.46
CA ALA A 355 0.51 -9.00 22.29
C ALA A 355 0.83 -8.10 23.50
N ARG A 356 0.87 -6.77 23.34
CA ARG A 356 1.06 -5.83 24.46
C ARG A 356 -0.05 -5.93 25.48
N TYR A 357 -1.29 -6.08 25.04
CA TYR A 357 -2.42 -6.25 25.94
C TYR A 357 -2.30 -7.57 26.72
N ALA A 358 -1.98 -8.67 26.03
CA ALA A 358 -1.74 -9.96 26.67
C ALA A 358 -0.65 -9.87 27.75
N ALA A 359 0.51 -9.29 27.43
CA ALA A 359 1.62 -9.15 28.35
C ALA A 359 1.34 -8.20 29.52
N LYS A 360 0.87 -6.97 29.21
CA LYS A 360 0.84 -5.88 30.20
C LYS A 360 -0.45 -5.79 30.99
N THR A 361 -1.58 -6.20 30.40
CA THR A 361 -2.90 -6.11 31.06
C THR A 361 -3.33 -7.44 31.64
N LEU A 362 -3.16 -8.52 30.86
CA LEU A 362 -3.53 -9.86 31.33
C LEU A 362 -2.41 -10.52 32.15
N SER A 363 -1.18 -10.00 32.06
CA SER A 363 0.01 -10.64 32.62
C SER A 363 0.16 -12.10 32.14
N ALA A 364 -0.21 -12.35 30.89
CA ALA A 364 -0.15 -13.67 30.30
C ALA A 364 1.31 -14.10 30.14
N GLU A 365 1.64 -15.28 30.64
CA GLU A 365 2.94 -15.92 30.47
C GLU A 365 2.96 -16.82 29.26
N THR A 366 1.82 -17.48 28.96
CA THR A 366 1.65 -18.45 27.87
C THR A 366 0.54 -18.03 26.94
N VAL A 367 0.84 -17.94 25.64
CA VAL A 367 -0.16 -17.59 24.63
C VAL A 367 -0.09 -18.55 23.45
N ALA A 368 -1.25 -18.92 22.93
CA ALA A 368 -1.37 -19.64 21.66
C ALA A 368 -2.05 -18.77 20.59
N VAL A 369 -1.88 -19.16 19.33
CA VAL A 369 -2.46 -18.48 18.18
C VAL A 369 -3.17 -19.48 17.26
N LEU A 370 -4.36 -19.13 16.77
CA LEU A 370 -5.06 -19.85 15.71
C LEU A 370 -5.45 -18.82 14.64
N ALA A 371 -4.93 -18.98 13.42
CA ALA A 371 -5.04 -17.97 12.37
C ALA A 371 -5.18 -18.56 10.96
N PRO A 372 -5.78 -17.82 10.00
CA PRO A 372 -5.74 -18.18 8.58
C PRO A 372 -4.32 -18.00 8.03
N SER A 373 -3.95 -18.85 7.06
CA SER A 373 -2.61 -18.86 6.47
C SER A 373 -2.42 -17.84 5.33
N ASP A 374 -3.37 -16.93 5.14
CA ASP A 374 -3.33 -15.86 4.14
C ASP A 374 -2.59 -14.59 4.63
N ARG A 375 -2.70 -13.49 3.87
CA ARG A 375 -2.06 -12.22 4.21
C ARG A 375 -2.54 -11.66 5.55
N LEU A 376 -3.86 -11.68 5.80
CA LEU A 376 -4.45 -11.16 7.04
C LEU A 376 -3.84 -11.86 8.26
N GLY A 377 -3.93 -13.19 8.28
CA GLY A 377 -3.41 -13.96 9.40
C GLY A 377 -1.89 -13.79 9.56
N LYS A 378 -1.13 -13.87 8.48
CA LYS A 378 0.34 -13.75 8.54
C LYS A 378 0.80 -12.41 9.09
N GLU A 379 0.28 -11.29 8.58
CA GLU A 379 0.71 -9.95 9.03
C GLU A 379 0.30 -9.68 10.49
N LEU A 380 -0.91 -10.10 10.91
CA LEU A 380 -1.35 -9.98 12.30
C LEU A 380 -0.51 -10.85 13.25
N VAL A 381 -0.28 -12.12 12.87
CA VAL A 381 0.52 -13.05 13.68
C VAL A 381 1.98 -12.64 13.73
N ASP A 382 2.60 -12.24 12.62
CA ASP A 382 3.98 -11.75 12.61
C ASP A 382 4.15 -10.55 13.55
N GLY A 383 3.20 -9.62 13.54
CA GLY A 383 3.20 -8.49 14.48
C GLY A 383 3.08 -8.95 15.93
N PHE A 384 2.18 -9.88 16.20
CA PHE A 384 1.95 -10.46 17.52
C PHE A 384 3.19 -11.18 18.05
N LEU A 385 3.77 -12.08 17.27
CA LEU A 385 4.94 -12.88 17.67
C LEU A 385 6.16 -12.00 17.97
N ASN A 386 6.43 -11.00 17.10
CA ASN A 386 7.57 -10.10 17.31
C ASN A 386 7.45 -9.31 18.63
N GLU A 387 6.27 -8.79 18.93
CA GLU A 387 6.04 -8.03 20.16
C GLU A 387 6.01 -8.94 21.41
N ALA A 388 5.47 -10.15 21.29
CA ALA A 388 5.43 -11.15 22.36
C ALA A 388 6.87 -11.56 22.78
N ASP A 389 7.75 -11.78 21.79
CA ASP A 389 9.17 -12.08 22.02
C ASP A 389 9.87 -10.92 22.75
N GLU A 390 9.66 -9.66 22.31
CA GLU A 390 10.21 -8.47 22.97
C GLU A 390 9.72 -8.31 24.42
N LEU A 391 8.51 -8.76 24.73
CA LEU A 391 7.88 -8.65 26.05
C LEU A 391 8.07 -9.88 26.92
N GLY A 392 8.70 -10.95 26.42
CA GLY A 392 8.99 -12.18 27.12
C GLY A 392 7.76 -13.07 27.36
N VAL A 393 6.74 -12.99 26.51
CA VAL A 393 5.58 -13.88 26.52
C VAL A 393 5.90 -15.15 25.74
N GLU A 394 5.69 -16.32 26.34
CA GLU A 394 5.93 -17.60 25.68
C GLU A 394 4.80 -17.93 24.69
N ILE A 395 5.16 -18.11 23.43
CA ILE A 395 4.24 -18.59 22.42
C ILE A 395 4.28 -20.12 22.38
N VAL A 396 3.27 -20.72 22.97
CA VAL A 396 3.24 -22.18 23.19
C VAL A 396 2.72 -22.96 21.98
N SER A 397 1.95 -22.36 21.10
CA SER A 397 1.52 -22.92 19.81
C SER A 397 1.09 -21.85 18.82
N VAL A 398 1.33 -22.11 17.52
CA VAL A 398 0.80 -21.31 16.41
C VAL A 398 0.19 -22.26 15.39
N GLU A 399 -1.13 -22.26 15.34
CA GLU A 399 -1.89 -23.13 14.48
C GLU A 399 -2.47 -22.37 13.30
N TRP A 400 -2.30 -22.95 12.10
CA TRP A 400 -2.74 -22.33 10.86
C TRP A 400 -3.83 -23.14 10.19
N TYR A 401 -4.83 -22.45 9.62
CA TYR A 401 -5.81 -23.08 8.73
C TYR A 401 -5.83 -22.38 7.36
N SER A 402 -6.34 -23.06 6.34
CA SER A 402 -6.43 -22.54 4.97
C SER A 402 -7.86 -22.61 4.45
N GLY A 403 -8.32 -21.54 3.78
CA GLY A 403 -9.69 -21.46 3.28
C GLY A 403 -10.73 -21.41 4.39
N ILE A 404 -11.95 -21.87 4.13
CA ILE A 404 -13.04 -21.88 5.12
C ILE A 404 -12.73 -22.95 6.18
N PRO A 405 -12.72 -22.63 7.48
CA PRO A 405 -12.32 -23.56 8.55
C PRO A 405 -13.46 -24.53 8.96
N VAL A 406 -13.91 -25.33 7.99
CA VAL A 406 -14.99 -26.32 8.19
C VAL A 406 -14.59 -27.38 9.21
N ASP A 407 -13.32 -27.78 9.24
CA ASP A 407 -12.74 -28.73 10.19
C ASP A 407 -11.43 -28.19 10.76
N LEU A 408 -11.45 -27.81 12.03
CA LEU A 408 -10.31 -27.35 12.83
C LEU A 408 -9.79 -28.42 13.80
N SER A 409 -10.30 -29.66 13.72
CA SER A 409 -9.93 -30.73 14.65
C SER A 409 -8.41 -30.92 14.79
N PRO A 410 -7.59 -30.86 13.72
CA PRO A 410 -6.14 -31.00 13.86
C PRO A 410 -5.53 -29.86 14.70
N GLN A 411 -5.92 -28.61 14.42
CA GLN A 411 -5.39 -27.41 15.10
C GLN A 411 -5.82 -27.36 16.57
N LEU A 412 -7.10 -27.61 16.83
CA LEU A 412 -7.65 -27.58 18.17
C LEU A 412 -7.13 -28.75 19.03
N THR A 413 -6.91 -29.92 18.42
CA THR A 413 -6.23 -31.05 19.09
C THR A 413 -4.79 -30.69 19.44
N ALA A 414 -4.07 -30.01 18.54
CA ALA A 414 -2.70 -29.55 18.82
C ALA A 414 -2.68 -28.56 19.99
N LEU A 415 -3.58 -27.58 20.01
CA LEU A 415 -3.73 -26.63 21.13
C LEU A 415 -4.04 -27.34 22.46
N ARG A 416 -4.99 -28.28 22.44
CA ARG A 416 -5.35 -29.06 23.61
C ARG A 416 -4.18 -29.90 24.15
N ASN A 417 -3.42 -30.54 23.25
CA ASN A 417 -2.23 -31.32 23.63
C ASN A 417 -1.14 -30.44 24.26
N VAL A 418 -0.99 -29.21 23.80
CA VAL A 418 -0.09 -28.22 24.41
C VAL A 418 -0.60 -27.85 25.81
N ALA A 419 -1.88 -27.54 25.96
CA ALA A 419 -2.49 -27.23 27.23
C ALA A 419 -2.32 -28.38 28.24
N PHE A 420 -2.51 -29.62 27.86
CA PHE A 420 -2.25 -30.79 28.70
C PHE A 420 -0.80 -30.87 29.18
N ARG A 421 0.17 -30.63 28.30
CA ARG A 421 1.59 -30.64 28.67
C ARG A 421 1.94 -29.54 29.67
N LEU A 422 1.40 -28.37 29.51
CA LEU A 422 1.58 -27.24 30.41
C LEU A 422 0.93 -27.51 31.76
N GLU A 423 -0.28 -28.11 31.77
CA GLU A 423 -0.98 -28.47 33.00
C GLU A 423 -0.20 -29.54 33.81
N ALA A 424 0.36 -30.53 33.13
CA ALA A 424 1.17 -31.57 33.74
C ALA A 424 2.48 -31.02 34.35
N GLY A 425 3.01 -29.92 33.82
CA GLY A 425 4.20 -29.24 34.32
C GLY A 425 3.94 -28.27 35.47
N ARG A 426 2.70 -27.86 35.73
CA ARG A 426 2.34 -26.97 36.81
C ARG A 426 2.42 -27.70 38.17
N PRO A 427 3.10 -27.17 39.19
CA PRO A 427 3.05 -27.77 40.54
C PRO A 427 1.59 -27.72 41.00
N LYS A 428 1.01 -28.88 41.35
CA LYS A 428 -0.35 -28.95 41.89
C LYS A 428 -0.43 -28.08 43.12
N LYS A 429 -1.16 -26.96 43.10
CA LYS A 429 -1.62 -26.26 44.28
C LYS A 429 -2.58 -27.21 45.01
N LEU A 430 -2.09 -27.87 46.05
CA LEU A 430 -2.96 -28.55 47.00
C LEU A 430 -3.76 -27.46 47.74
N GLU A 431 -5.03 -27.33 47.45
CA GLU A 431 -5.97 -26.63 48.32
C GLU A 431 -6.09 -27.46 49.60
N GLY A 432 -5.46 -26.95 50.64
CA GLY A 432 -5.52 -27.55 51.99
C GLY A 432 -4.23 -27.28 52.73
N GLU A 433 -4.20 -26.21 53.55
CA GLU A 433 -3.17 -25.97 54.55
C GLU A 433 -2.99 -27.19 55.42
N ILE A 434 -1.85 -27.87 55.33
CA ILE A 434 -1.19 -28.48 56.45
C ILE A 434 0.28 -28.12 56.39
N ILE A 435 0.67 -27.17 57.22
CA ILE A 435 2.06 -26.86 57.51
C ILE A 435 2.67 -28.09 58.20
N LEU A 436 3.60 -28.75 57.52
CA LEU A 436 4.58 -29.60 58.16
C LEU A 436 5.95 -29.31 57.56
N ASP A 437 6.65 -28.50 58.32
CA ASP A 437 8.07 -28.23 58.24
C ASP A 437 8.84 -29.56 58.46
N THR A 438 9.51 -30.09 57.43
CA THR A 438 10.72 -30.91 57.62
C THR A 438 11.50 -30.98 56.30
N ALA A 439 12.76 -30.61 56.42
CA ALA A 439 13.80 -30.70 55.42
C ALA A 439 14.06 -32.14 54.94
N ASP A 440 14.67 -32.20 53.76
CA ASP A 440 15.30 -33.33 53.11
C ASP A 440 14.38 -34.43 52.54
N ASN A 441 14.21 -34.38 51.18
CA ASN A 441 14.66 -35.50 50.35
C ASN A 441 14.45 -35.20 48.86
N THR A 442 15.56 -35.17 48.15
CA THR A 442 15.70 -35.37 46.72
C THR A 442 15.01 -36.66 46.29
N PHE A 443 13.92 -36.54 45.52
CA PHE A 443 13.43 -37.65 44.69
C PHE A 443 13.50 -37.27 43.22
N ASP A 444 14.48 -37.90 42.59
CA ASP A 444 14.63 -37.95 41.15
C ASP A 444 13.54 -38.92 40.61
N ILE A 445 12.45 -38.39 40.03
CA ILE A 445 11.41 -39.21 39.41
C ILE A 445 11.62 -39.16 37.90
N SER A 446 12.21 -40.23 37.40
CA SER A 446 12.33 -40.50 35.96
C SER A 446 10.94 -40.68 35.32
N SER A 447 10.77 -40.16 34.13
CA SER A 447 9.54 -40.27 33.33
C SER A 447 9.11 -41.70 32.97
N THR A 448 9.86 -42.71 33.40
CA THR A 448 9.58 -44.15 33.23
C THR A 448 8.73 -44.73 34.34
N ASP A 449 8.53 -44.06 35.47
CA ASP A 449 7.77 -44.59 36.61
C ASP A 449 6.24 -44.43 36.48
N PHE A 450 5.77 -43.75 35.45
CA PHE A 450 4.32 -43.61 35.22
C PHE A 450 3.68 -44.81 34.49
N PHE A 451 4.47 -45.80 34.04
CA PHE A 451 3.99 -46.98 33.32
C PHE A 451 4.40 -48.30 34.02
N ALA A 452 4.53 -48.32 35.33
CA ALA A 452 4.68 -49.62 36.02
C ALA A 452 3.30 -50.24 36.21
N GLU A 453 3.03 -51.29 35.40
CA GLU A 453 1.94 -52.23 35.60
C GLU A 453 2.10 -52.99 36.95
N GLU A 454 0.91 -53.32 37.51
CA GLU A 454 0.63 -54.35 38.50
C GLU A 454 0.69 -54.00 40.00
N ALA A 455 -0.48 -53.64 40.50
CA ALA A 455 -1.01 -54.27 41.71
C ALA A 455 -2.54 -54.32 41.60
N ALA A 456 -3.06 -55.54 41.43
CA ALA A 456 -4.48 -55.83 41.36
C ALA A 456 -5.22 -55.40 42.63
N GLY A 457 -6.18 -54.54 42.48
CA GLY A 457 -7.23 -54.26 43.43
C GLY A 457 -8.35 -53.58 42.64
N ASP A 458 -9.50 -54.26 42.52
CA ASP A 458 -10.73 -53.78 41.93
C ASP A 458 -11.15 -52.43 42.55
N LEU A 459 -10.68 -51.35 41.93
CA LEU A 459 -11.32 -50.05 41.98
C LEU A 459 -11.73 -49.80 40.54
N GLU A 460 -13.01 -49.73 40.31
CA GLU A 460 -13.58 -49.21 39.05
C GLU A 460 -12.84 -47.86 38.77
N LYS A 461 -11.91 -47.89 37.83
CA LYS A 461 -11.41 -46.69 37.22
C LYS A 461 -12.60 -46.13 36.44
N GLU A 462 -13.30 -45.16 36.99
CA GLU A 462 -14.02 -44.22 36.16
C GLU A 462 -13.00 -43.72 35.11
N GLU A 463 -13.10 -44.19 33.91
CA GLU A 463 -12.44 -43.60 32.76
C GLU A 463 -13.03 -42.17 32.67
N VAL A 464 -12.37 -41.21 33.31
CA VAL A 464 -12.69 -39.81 33.08
C VAL A 464 -12.45 -39.58 31.62
N ASP A 465 -13.53 -39.35 30.90
CA ASP A 465 -13.43 -39.03 29.47
C ASP A 465 -12.53 -37.79 29.37
N SER A 466 -11.38 -37.96 28.73
CA SER A 466 -10.42 -36.87 28.58
C SER A 466 -11.03 -35.64 27.92
N SER A 467 -12.17 -35.79 27.23
CA SER A 467 -12.89 -34.67 26.62
C SER A 467 -13.62 -33.77 27.62
N GLU A 468 -13.93 -34.27 28.87
CA GLU A 468 -14.60 -33.50 29.89
C GLU A 468 -13.64 -32.65 30.76
N ILE A 469 -12.32 -32.83 30.60
CA ILE A 469 -11.34 -32.08 31.38
C ILE A 469 -11.19 -30.66 30.81
N VAL A 470 -11.48 -29.67 31.64
CA VAL A 470 -11.22 -28.26 31.33
C VAL A 470 -9.76 -27.93 31.62
N LEU A 471 -9.08 -27.30 30.68
CA LEU A 471 -7.66 -26.94 30.75
C LEU A 471 -7.52 -25.42 30.75
N SER A 472 -6.85 -24.87 31.77
CA SER A 472 -6.63 -23.42 31.98
C SER A 472 -5.14 -23.03 31.91
N SER A 473 -4.31 -23.87 31.34
CA SER A 473 -2.86 -23.68 31.32
C SER A 473 -2.35 -22.76 30.18
N ILE A 474 -3.18 -22.40 29.22
CA ILE A 474 -2.89 -21.36 28.25
C ILE A 474 -3.60 -20.09 28.69
N ASP A 475 -2.84 -19.03 29.03
CA ASP A 475 -3.40 -17.81 29.60
C ASP A 475 -4.25 -17.03 28.59
N ALA A 476 -3.83 -16.97 27.31
CA ALA A 476 -4.62 -16.35 26.26
C ALA A 476 -4.48 -17.09 24.91
N VAL A 477 -5.53 -16.99 24.09
CA VAL A 477 -5.49 -17.43 22.68
C VAL A 477 -5.83 -16.24 21.78
N TYR A 478 -4.94 -15.93 20.85
CA TYR A 478 -5.15 -14.91 19.83
C TYR A 478 -5.78 -15.53 18.58
N LEU A 479 -6.93 -14.98 18.20
CA LEU A 479 -7.79 -15.47 17.11
C LEU A 479 -7.97 -14.39 16.03
N PRO A 480 -6.97 -14.07 15.22
CA PRO A 480 -7.09 -13.14 14.10
C PRO A 480 -7.73 -13.84 12.90
N ILE A 481 -9.04 -13.79 12.79
CA ILE A 481 -9.82 -14.53 11.78
C ILE A 481 -10.56 -13.59 10.81
N HIS A 482 -11.15 -14.15 9.75
CA HIS A 482 -12.11 -13.43 8.91
C HIS A 482 -13.51 -13.42 9.53
N THR A 483 -14.32 -12.41 9.22
CA THR A 483 -15.71 -12.31 9.73
C THR A 483 -16.53 -13.57 9.39
N GLY A 484 -16.38 -14.10 8.17
CA GLY A 484 -17.07 -15.31 7.74
C GLY A 484 -16.65 -16.61 8.48
N ASP A 485 -15.57 -16.56 9.26
CA ASP A 485 -15.05 -17.72 9.99
C ASP A 485 -15.58 -17.81 11.44
N ILE A 486 -16.23 -16.77 11.95
CA ILE A 486 -16.69 -16.66 13.35
C ILE A 486 -17.47 -17.91 13.77
N ASN A 487 -18.51 -18.28 13.02
CA ASN A 487 -19.35 -19.42 13.32
C ASN A 487 -18.59 -20.75 13.34
N TYR A 488 -17.68 -20.93 12.39
CA TYR A 488 -16.88 -22.16 12.29
C TYR A 488 -15.89 -22.28 13.43
N VAL A 489 -15.18 -21.20 13.75
CA VAL A 489 -14.19 -21.19 14.83
C VAL A 489 -14.86 -21.37 16.19
N THR A 490 -15.90 -20.61 16.47
CA THR A 490 -16.56 -20.63 17.79
C THR A 490 -17.22 -21.96 18.10
N SER A 491 -17.96 -22.53 17.13
CA SER A 491 -18.67 -23.81 17.33
C SER A 491 -17.71 -24.98 17.61
N GLN A 492 -16.53 -24.97 17.00
CA GLN A 492 -15.54 -26.03 17.20
C GLN A 492 -14.68 -25.77 18.45
N PHE A 493 -14.24 -24.53 18.68
CA PHE A 493 -13.36 -24.18 19.81
C PHE A 493 -13.97 -24.58 21.17
N SER A 494 -15.25 -24.33 21.37
CA SER A 494 -15.96 -24.61 22.61
C SER A 494 -15.95 -26.09 23.02
N SER A 495 -15.86 -27.01 22.06
CA SER A 495 -15.88 -28.46 22.34
C SER A 495 -14.54 -29.02 22.83
N TYR A 496 -13.48 -28.21 22.86
CA TYR A 496 -12.15 -28.68 23.27
C TYR A 496 -11.81 -28.37 24.75
N GLY A 497 -12.73 -27.80 25.53
CA GLY A 497 -12.58 -27.57 26.98
C GLY A 497 -11.35 -26.73 27.34
N LEU A 498 -11.06 -25.69 26.57
CA LEU A 498 -10.01 -24.72 26.83
C LEU A 498 -10.62 -23.49 27.52
N GLU A 499 -10.26 -23.27 28.80
CA GLU A 499 -10.61 -22.06 29.55
C GLU A 499 -9.44 -21.10 29.46
N THR A 500 -9.58 -20.08 28.62
CA THR A 500 -8.51 -19.14 28.26
C THR A 500 -9.09 -17.78 27.90
N GLN A 501 -8.31 -16.71 28.06
CA GLN A 501 -8.71 -15.39 27.58
C GLN A 501 -8.61 -15.33 26.06
N LEU A 502 -9.74 -15.04 25.38
CA LEU A 502 -9.77 -14.87 23.93
C LEU A 502 -9.46 -13.44 23.54
N LEU A 503 -8.59 -13.29 22.53
CA LEU A 503 -8.22 -12.02 21.91
C LEU A 503 -8.54 -12.09 20.42
N GLY A 504 -9.34 -11.16 19.91
CA GLY A 504 -9.79 -11.14 18.51
C GLY A 504 -9.44 -9.83 17.80
N ASN A 505 -9.28 -9.90 16.49
CA ASN A 505 -9.15 -8.72 15.61
C ASN A 505 -10.50 -8.06 15.33
N VAL A 506 -10.50 -6.99 14.54
CA VAL A 506 -11.71 -6.21 14.20
C VAL A 506 -12.83 -7.05 13.55
N ASN A 507 -12.49 -8.15 12.90
CA ASN A 507 -13.45 -9.02 12.23
C ASN A 507 -14.41 -9.73 13.19
N TRP A 508 -14.07 -9.80 14.48
CA TRP A 508 -14.99 -10.24 15.54
C TRP A 508 -16.00 -9.17 15.96
N TYR A 509 -15.87 -7.94 15.45
CA TYR A 509 -16.76 -6.84 15.81
C TYR A 509 -18.08 -6.89 15.02
N ASP A 510 -18.77 -7.98 15.16
CA ASP A 510 -20.09 -8.26 14.55
C ASP A 510 -21.10 -8.67 15.64
N PRO A 511 -21.88 -7.73 16.21
CA PRO A 511 -22.88 -8.05 17.24
C PRO A 511 -23.96 -9.01 16.78
N ASP A 512 -24.30 -9.03 15.49
CA ASP A 512 -25.34 -9.93 14.97
C ASP A 512 -24.85 -11.38 14.99
N GLU A 513 -23.59 -11.61 14.70
CA GLU A 513 -22.97 -12.92 14.85
C GLU A 513 -22.71 -13.25 16.34
N LEU A 514 -22.18 -12.32 17.12
CA LEU A 514 -21.85 -12.55 18.54
C LEU A 514 -23.09 -12.81 19.41
N ASN A 515 -24.24 -12.27 19.07
CA ASN A 515 -25.46 -12.41 19.86
C ASN A 515 -26.26 -13.70 19.55
N GLN A 516 -25.78 -14.55 18.65
CA GLN A 516 -26.38 -15.87 18.46
C GLN A 516 -26.12 -16.73 19.70
N ASP A 517 -27.16 -17.40 20.23
CA ASP A 517 -27.10 -18.13 21.50
C ASP A 517 -25.94 -19.13 21.59
N MET A 518 -25.65 -19.83 20.50
CA MET A 518 -24.56 -20.83 20.44
C MET A 518 -23.16 -20.22 20.36
N ILE A 519 -23.03 -18.97 19.96
CA ILE A 519 -21.76 -18.26 19.75
C ILE A 519 -21.42 -17.45 20.99
N GLY A 520 -22.31 -16.57 21.39
CA GLY A 520 -22.07 -15.60 22.45
C GLY A 520 -21.75 -16.21 23.82
N SER A 521 -22.34 -17.36 24.14
CA SER A 521 -22.04 -18.05 25.40
C SER A 521 -20.57 -18.48 25.53
N ASN A 522 -19.94 -18.83 24.42
CA ASN A 522 -18.56 -19.33 24.37
C ASN A 522 -17.51 -18.24 24.29
N LEU A 523 -17.92 -17.00 24.02
CA LEU A 523 -17.03 -15.85 23.81
C LEU A 523 -17.07 -14.84 24.96
N GLN A 524 -17.69 -15.19 26.09
CA GLN A 524 -17.80 -14.29 27.23
C GLN A 524 -16.40 -13.88 27.74
N GLY A 525 -16.18 -12.59 27.86
CA GLY A 525 -14.89 -12.02 28.26
C GLY A 525 -13.93 -11.74 27.12
N MET A 526 -14.23 -12.15 25.89
CA MET A 526 -13.38 -11.90 24.72
C MET A 526 -13.05 -10.42 24.56
N ILE A 527 -11.80 -10.11 24.25
CA ILE A 527 -11.32 -8.76 23.94
C ILE A 527 -11.15 -8.64 22.42
N ILE A 528 -11.82 -7.65 21.85
CA ILE A 528 -11.80 -7.36 20.42
C ILE A 528 -11.04 -6.06 20.18
N PHE A 529 -10.04 -6.12 19.30
CA PHE A 529 -9.24 -4.97 18.87
C PHE A 529 -9.86 -4.37 17.62
N THR A 530 -10.35 -3.12 17.69
CA THR A 530 -11.03 -2.45 16.58
C THR A 530 -10.50 -1.05 16.36
N ASP A 531 -10.43 -0.64 15.08
CA ASP A 531 -10.01 0.70 14.67
C ASP A 531 -11.16 1.73 14.68
N TYR A 532 -12.37 1.32 15.06
CA TYR A 532 -13.53 2.22 15.13
C TYR A 532 -14.52 1.80 16.21
N LEU A 533 -15.33 2.75 16.68
CA LEU A 533 -16.47 2.51 17.57
C LEU A 533 -17.78 2.78 16.82
N HIS A 534 -18.69 1.83 16.87
CA HIS A 534 -20.04 2.02 16.34
C HIS A 534 -20.86 2.89 17.33
N PRO A 535 -21.82 3.72 16.86
CA PRO A 535 -22.63 4.56 17.74
C PRO A 535 -23.35 3.81 18.87
N GLN A 536 -23.69 2.55 18.66
CA GLN A 536 -24.38 1.71 19.67
C GLN A 536 -23.53 1.41 20.91
N GLU A 537 -22.21 1.40 20.78
CA GLU A 537 -21.28 1.11 21.88
C GLU A 537 -20.76 2.39 22.56
N GLN A 538 -21.24 3.56 22.15
CA GLN A 538 -20.81 4.85 22.69
C GLN A 538 -21.86 5.42 23.65
N GLN A 539 -21.40 6.05 24.73
CA GLN A 539 -22.30 6.69 25.70
C GLN A 539 -22.92 8.00 25.21
N SER A 540 -22.25 8.69 24.28
CA SER A 540 -22.70 9.96 23.70
C SER A 540 -22.42 9.94 22.20
N ALA A 541 -23.38 9.46 21.44
CA ALA A 541 -23.24 9.22 20.01
C ALA A 541 -24.24 10.01 19.16
N ASP A 542 -24.88 11.05 19.71
CA ASP A 542 -25.96 11.78 19.02
C ASP A 542 -25.57 12.21 17.61
N ARG A 543 -24.36 12.78 17.46
CA ARG A 543 -23.90 13.24 16.15
C ARG A 543 -23.58 12.08 15.19
N ALA A 544 -23.02 11.01 15.71
CA ALA A 544 -22.76 9.81 14.91
C ALA A 544 -24.10 9.18 14.43
N TRP A 545 -25.11 9.14 15.30
CA TRP A 545 -26.47 8.71 14.94
C TRP A 545 -27.12 9.59 13.88
N GLU A 546 -27.01 10.92 13.99
CA GLU A 546 -27.54 11.83 12.97
C GLU A 546 -26.98 11.55 11.58
N ILE A 547 -25.70 11.14 11.50
CA ILE A 547 -25.03 10.85 10.23
C ILE A 547 -25.42 9.48 9.68
N THR A 548 -25.70 8.50 10.56
CA THR A 548 -25.76 7.07 10.19
C THR A 548 -27.11 6.39 10.45
N SER A 549 -28.10 7.09 11.01
CA SER A 549 -29.38 6.50 11.48
C SER A 549 -30.21 5.77 10.41
N ASP A 550 -29.99 6.06 9.13
CA ASP A 550 -30.65 5.45 7.98
C ASP A 550 -29.78 4.43 7.24
N ILE A 551 -28.60 4.12 7.78
CA ILE A 551 -27.67 3.12 7.24
C ILE A 551 -27.82 1.84 8.07
N GLU A 552 -28.23 0.75 7.43
CA GLU A 552 -28.40 -0.55 8.09
C GLU A 552 -27.08 -1.35 8.15
N ASN A 553 -26.26 -1.24 7.10
CA ASN A 553 -25.01 -1.98 6.99
C ASN A 553 -23.92 -1.36 7.87
N ARG A 554 -23.33 -2.13 8.79
CA ARG A 554 -22.30 -1.67 9.73
C ARG A 554 -21.02 -1.20 9.05
N ASP A 555 -20.62 -1.82 7.94
CA ASP A 555 -19.44 -1.39 7.18
C ASP A 555 -19.69 -0.04 6.50
N GLU A 556 -20.89 0.21 6.02
CA GLU A 556 -21.28 1.51 5.49
C GLU A 556 -21.32 2.58 6.59
N VAL A 557 -21.81 2.24 7.79
CA VAL A 557 -21.73 3.13 8.99
C VAL A 557 -20.27 3.46 9.30
N ARG A 558 -19.40 2.45 9.33
CA ARG A 558 -17.94 2.63 9.54
C ARG A 558 -17.35 3.59 8.50
N MET A 559 -17.72 3.44 7.22
CA MET A 559 -17.23 4.31 6.15
C MET A 559 -17.72 5.75 6.28
N ALA A 560 -19.00 5.95 6.62
CA ALA A 560 -19.55 7.29 6.84
C ALA A 560 -18.85 8.01 7.99
N LEU A 561 -18.64 7.33 9.12
CA LEU A 561 -17.91 7.89 10.26
C LEU A 561 -16.43 8.14 9.94
N ALA A 562 -15.76 7.24 9.21
CA ALA A 562 -14.38 7.44 8.78
C ALA A 562 -14.22 8.67 7.88
N GLY A 563 -15.15 8.89 6.94
CA GLY A 563 -15.17 10.07 6.09
C GLY A 563 -15.36 11.36 6.89
N TYR A 564 -16.28 11.34 7.85
CA TYR A 564 -16.52 12.46 8.74
C TYR A 564 -15.29 12.77 9.61
N ASP A 565 -14.82 11.79 10.37
CA ASP A 565 -13.73 11.94 11.33
C ASP A 565 -12.45 12.44 10.66
N LEU A 566 -12.09 11.83 9.53
CA LEU A 566 -10.90 12.24 8.78
C LEU A 566 -11.02 13.67 8.23
N THR A 567 -12.21 14.05 7.78
CA THR A 567 -12.43 15.41 7.25
C THR A 567 -12.40 16.46 8.35
N VAL A 568 -12.95 16.15 9.53
CA VAL A 568 -12.88 17.04 10.71
C VAL A 568 -11.42 17.18 11.17
N PHE A 569 -10.72 16.05 11.33
CA PHE A 569 -9.30 16.04 11.67
C PHE A 569 -8.48 16.90 10.70
N LEU A 570 -8.61 16.65 9.40
CA LEU A 570 -7.90 17.44 8.39
C LEU A 570 -8.30 18.92 8.42
N GLY A 571 -9.58 19.22 8.67
CA GLY A 571 -10.13 20.57 8.79
C GLY A 571 -9.48 21.41 9.89
N ASP A 572 -9.04 20.78 10.98
CA ASP A 572 -8.33 21.47 12.08
C ASP A 572 -6.96 21.99 11.62
N TYR A 573 -6.26 21.22 10.80
CA TYR A 573 -4.95 21.59 10.28
C TYR A 573 -5.00 22.41 8.99
N LEU A 574 -6.10 22.31 8.23
CA LEU A 574 -6.33 23.14 7.05
C LEU A 574 -6.59 24.62 7.41
N GLU A 575 -7.17 24.92 8.56
CA GLU A 575 -7.54 26.28 8.94
C GLU A 575 -6.37 27.27 8.82
N SER A 576 -5.20 26.88 9.29
CA SER A 576 -3.98 27.70 9.27
C SER A 576 -3.07 27.45 8.07
N ALA A 577 -3.38 26.43 7.22
CA ALA A 577 -2.54 26.05 6.11
C ALA A 577 -2.94 26.75 4.81
N ASP A 578 -2.06 27.58 4.25
CA ASP A 578 -2.28 28.24 2.96
C ASP A 578 -1.56 27.56 1.79
N SER A 579 -0.85 26.48 2.06
CA SER A 579 -0.13 25.68 1.07
C SER A 579 -0.06 24.20 1.50
N ARG A 580 0.30 23.32 0.57
CA ARG A 580 0.55 21.89 0.85
C ARG A 580 1.69 21.71 1.86
N ALA A 581 2.78 22.47 1.70
CA ALA A 581 3.92 22.42 2.62
C ALA A 581 3.52 22.86 4.04
N ALA A 582 2.74 23.94 4.17
CA ALA A 582 2.23 24.40 5.47
C ALA A 582 1.30 23.34 6.10
N LEU A 583 0.47 22.67 5.29
CA LEU A 583 -0.38 21.59 5.78
C LEU A 583 0.44 20.38 6.24
N MET A 584 1.48 19.99 5.51
CA MET A 584 2.37 18.89 5.94
C MET A 584 3.05 19.23 7.27
N MET A 585 3.59 20.43 7.44
CA MET A 585 4.17 20.87 8.72
C MET A 585 3.14 20.81 9.86
N ASN A 586 1.90 21.24 9.61
CA ASN A 586 0.83 21.14 10.61
C ASN A 586 0.51 19.70 10.98
N LEU A 587 0.44 18.80 9.99
CA LEU A 587 0.15 17.38 10.20
C LEU A 587 1.31 16.64 10.90
N GLU A 588 2.56 17.03 10.66
CA GLU A 588 3.72 16.49 11.42
C GLU A 588 3.65 16.83 12.90
N GLY A 589 3.09 17.98 13.24
CA GLY A 589 2.83 18.41 14.63
C GLY A 589 1.46 17.97 15.16
N ALA A 590 0.77 17.04 14.49
CA ALA A 590 -0.58 16.66 14.89
C ALA A 590 -0.60 16.02 16.29
N VAL A 591 -1.52 16.52 17.11
CA VAL A 591 -1.77 15.99 18.46
C VAL A 591 -2.88 14.93 18.40
N PRO A 592 -2.90 13.96 19.34
CA PRO A 592 -3.98 12.99 19.43
C PRO A 592 -5.35 13.66 19.47
N SER A 593 -6.25 13.23 18.59
CA SER A 593 -7.57 13.81 18.43
C SER A 593 -8.61 12.70 18.29
N MET A 594 -9.68 12.76 19.11
CA MET A 594 -10.80 11.83 19.02
C MET A 594 -11.83 12.36 18.03
N GLY A 595 -12.18 11.53 17.03
CA GLY A 595 -13.33 11.72 16.17
C GLY A 595 -14.61 11.16 16.78
N LEU A 596 -15.63 10.96 15.95
CA LEU A 596 -16.88 10.31 16.39
C LEU A 596 -16.71 8.79 16.59
N SER A 597 -15.79 8.17 15.88
CA SER A 597 -15.62 6.72 15.86
C SER A 597 -14.19 6.26 16.12
N LYS A 598 -13.18 7.11 15.93
CA LYS A 598 -11.77 6.71 16.09
C LYS A 598 -10.88 7.86 16.57
N TYR A 599 -9.74 7.49 17.15
CA TYR A 599 -8.65 8.41 17.40
C TYR A 599 -7.73 8.54 16.18
N PHE A 600 -7.22 9.74 15.99
CA PHE A 600 -6.07 10.00 15.14
C PHE A 600 -4.88 10.37 16.02
N ALA A 601 -3.89 9.50 16.07
CA ALA A 601 -2.65 9.72 16.81
C ALA A 601 -1.53 8.97 16.09
N PHE A 602 -0.54 9.69 15.60
CA PHE A 602 0.55 9.06 14.86
C PHE A 602 1.53 8.36 15.78
N SER A 603 2.04 7.22 15.33
CA SER A 603 3.06 6.44 16.04
C SER A 603 4.38 7.22 16.12
N SER A 604 5.04 7.15 17.26
CA SER A 604 6.39 7.70 17.43
C SER A 604 7.46 6.86 16.69
N SER A 605 7.22 5.57 16.53
CA SER A 605 8.13 4.63 15.86
C SER A 605 7.92 4.56 14.34
N THR A 606 6.70 4.81 13.87
CA THR A 606 6.36 4.79 12.45
C THR A 606 5.64 6.10 12.09
N PRO A 607 6.37 7.11 11.66
CA PRO A 607 5.77 8.42 11.35
C PRO A 607 4.61 8.32 10.36
N ARG A 608 3.59 9.16 10.55
CA ARG A 608 2.42 9.28 9.67
C ARG A 608 1.55 8.00 9.57
N LEU A 609 1.79 7.00 10.44
CA LEU A 609 0.91 5.86 10.65
C LEU A 609 0.01 6.14 11.86
N ASN A 610 -1.31 6.05 11.69
CA ASN A 610 -2.22 6.11 12.83
C ASN A 610 -2.02 4.91 13.75
N ALA A 611 -1.78 5.17 15.02
CA ALA A 611 -1.44 4.20 16.05
C ALA A 611 -2.49 4.19 17.17
N SER A 612 -3.77 4.09 16.77
CA SER A 612 -4.89 4.09 17.70
C SER A 612 -5.83 2.92 17.44
N ILE A 613 -6.17 2.21 18.51
CA ILE A 613 -7.09 1.06 18.48
C ILE A 613 -7.93 1.07 19.76
N HIS A 614 -9.20 0.77 19.65
CA HIS A 614 -10.13 0.56 20.76
C HIS A 614 -10.15 -0.91 21.16
N LEU A 615 -10.36 -1.16 22.44
CA LEU A 615 -10.49 -2.47 23.06
C LEU A 615 -11.91 -2.66 23.56
N LEU A 616 -12.65 -3.56 22.92
CA LEU A 616 -13.99 -3.91 23.30
C LEU A 616 -14.01 -5.24 24.04
N ARG A 617 -14.71 -5.32 25.17
CA ARG A 617 -15.00 -6.57 25.85
C ARG A 617 -16.40 -7.03 25.49
N TYR A 618 -16.53 -8.26 25.03
CA TYR A 618 -17.84 -8.90 24.86
C TYR A 618 -18.25 -9.61 26.16
N ALA A 619 -19.33 -9.17 26.77
CA ALA A 619 -19.88 -9.78 27.97
C ALA A 619 -21.40 -9.52 28.06
N LYS A 620 -22.16 -10.52 28.52
CA LYS A 620 -23.62 -10.42 28.70
C LYS A 620 -24.33 -9.92 27.44
N ASN A 621 -23.91 -10.42 26.26
CA ASN A 621 -24.42 -10.04 24.94
C ASN A 621 -24.27 -8.53 24.61
N ARG A 622 -23.24 -7.90 25.15
CA ARG A 622 -22.91 -6.50 24.89
C ARG A 622 -21.41 -6.32 24.69
N LEU A 623 -21.08 -5.38 23.85
CA LEU A 623 -19.72 -4.89 23.66
C LEU A 623 -19.55 -3.63 24.50
N THR A 624 -18.48 -3.58 25.26
CA THR A 624 -18.16 -2.45 26.15
C THR A 624 -16.72 -2.01 25.93
N LEU A 625 -16.51 -0.71 25.77
CA LEU A 625 -15.17 -0.14 25.65
C LEU A 625 -14.44 -0.30 27.01
N VAL A 626 -13.32 -1.04 27.01
CA VAL A 626 -12.51 -1.33 28.19
C VAL A 626 -11.15 -0.69 28.17
N GLY A 627 -10.73 -0.15 27.04
CA GLY A 627 -9.47 0.55 26.90
C GLY A 627 -9.19 0.95 25.46
N GLU A 628 -8.05 1.58 25.26
CA GLU A 628 -7.60 2.00 23.93
C GLU A 628 -6.09 2.19 23.90
N PHE A 629 -5.51 1.93 22.74
CA PHE A 629 -4.17 2.39 22.40
C PHE A 629 -4.26 3.74 21.70
N VAL A 630 -3.46 4.71 22.13
CA VAL A 630 -3.33 6.03 21.52
C VAL A 630 -1.84 6.36 21.43
N ALA A 631 -1.32 6.53 20.23
CA ALA A 631 0.09 6.81 19.97
C ALA A 631 1.04 5.86 20.73
N ASP A 632 0.83 4.56 20.58
CA ASP A 632 1.59 3.47 21.22
C ASP A 632 1.39 3.30 22.74
N SER A 633 0.62 4.17 23.40
CA SER A 633 0.31 4.09 24.83
C SER A 633 -1.03 3.41 25.07
N LEU A 634 -1.07 2.49 26.05
CA LEU A 634 -2.29 1.80 26.44
C LEU A 634 -2.99 2.55 27.59
N TYR A 635 -4.26 2.86 27.40
CA TYR A 635 -5.16 3.40 28.40
C TYR A 635 -6.26 2.36 28.68
N THR A 636 -6.43 1.96 29.96
CA THR A 636 -7.47 1.02 30.36
C THR A 636 -8.54 1.74 31.17
N TYR A 637 -9.79 1.43 30.90
CA TYR A 637 -10.93 1.96 31.61
C TYR A 637 -11.38 0.93 32.64
N ILE A 638 -11.41 1.32 33.89
CA ILE A 638 -11.95 0.47 34.96
C ILE A 638 -13.46 0.49 34.78
N SER A 639 -14.02 -0.47 34.05
CA SER A 639 -15.43 -0.75 34.15
C SER A 639 -15.62 -1.49 35.49
N GLU A 640 -16.13 -0.83 36.50
CA GLU A 640 -16.80 -1.53 37.58
C GLU A 640 -17.95 -2.33 36.94
N ILE A 641 -17.68 -3.59 36.66
CA ILE A 641 -18.72 -4.54 36.27
C ILE A 641 -19.28 -5.03 37.61
N PRO A 642 -20.56 -4.68 37.97
CA PRO A 642 -21.22 -5.27 39.10
C PRO A 642 -21.46 -6.76 38.93
#